data_3146bf9fc589099a683dda2b04f8569d
#
_entry.id   3146bf9fc589099a683dda2b04f8569d
#
_cell.length_a   1.000
_cell.length_b   1.000
_cell.length_c   1.000
_cell.angle_alpha   90.00
_cell.angle_beta   90.00
_cell.angle_gamma   90.00
#
_symmetry.space_group_name_H-M   'P 1'
#
loop_
_entity.id
_entity.type
_entity.pdbx_description
1 polymer ?
#
loop_
_entity_poly.entity_id
_entity_poly.type
_entity_poly.pdbx_seq_one_letter_code
_entity_poly.pdbx_strand_id
1 'polypeptide(L)'
;MTKLPEPKPMPIDEAIPALKDSLRTAGAAVLLAEPGAGKTTRAPLALLSEPWMEGQNIILLEPRRLAARSAAVYMAAQLGERAGETVGYRMRGESRVSRKTRITVVTEGILTRLLQQDPALLGTGLIIFDEFHERSLHADLGLALALQSRELLRDDLRLLIMSATLDAEPVARLLGNAPVVQSRGRMYPVETVYLSQAPAAKEPLESVVERAVRRALAAHDGSLLVFLPGAREIRRVESLLAGSPQPAGVLLTPLYGALPQEAQRRAIEPAPAGQRKVVLATSIAESSLTVDGVTVVIDSGLRRTSLFSPRTGMNRLVTVRAARDSADQRRGRAGRTSPGVCYRLWSEAEDRALPARTPPEILEADLAPLALELAAWGAGSPDELAWLDAPPAAPYASAGLLLQQLGALDAAGRITGHGRQMAALGLHPRLAHMLLRARELGLAEPACALAALLEERELLKGAAGRDGDLRRRLALVLAAAKGARGASSAQEAADPAALQRILQLGRQWEARLLELDQPANGAAAEGLAAPPAAQTPVPGTLSPQTPPAQSPRSHAPQAQPRAELGLQRPDRYCGLLVSFAYPDRIAIRRPDGRYLLHSGRGAVLPVKESLGAAAFLAIADVDDEGTEGRILLAAPLEEEDLRQYYREEILEERTASWDDASGTVRARIRQKFGAIVLAERPDPEPKPEQLAGALLAAVADKGVNILPWNDKARKLQERLAFLHHIDDRWPDVSDVTLAATVEEWLAPYVSGVRKRADLQAISLYNILENRLTWEQRQELNAEAPTHLPVPSGSKIQIHYENPQAPYAAVRLQEVFGFMETPRLGYGRVPLTLHLLSPAGRPVQITSDLRSFWETTYFEVKKDLKGRYPKHYWPDDPLQATPTRKVRPDGHR
;
A
#
# COMPACT_ATOMS: atom_id res chain seq x y z
N MET A 1 30.01 -6.27 -56.74
CA MET A 1 29.08 -5.47 -55.91
C MET A 1 27.65 -5.76 -56.41
N THR A 2 26.98 -6.71 -55.86
CA THR A 2 25.58 -7.00 -56.13
C THR A 2 24.76 -5.83 -55.58
N LYS A 3 24.13 -5.03 -56.49
CA LYS A 3 23.18 -4.00 -56.08
C LYS A 3 22.12 -4.65 -55.20
N LEU A 4 22.06 -4.22 -53.95
CA LEU A 4 20.90 -4.56 -53.09
C LEU A 4 19.62 -4.14 -53.83
N PRO A 5 18.54 -4.94 -53.85
CA PRO A 5 17.28 -4.55 -54.47
C PRO A 5 16.81 -3.24 -53.82
N GLU A 6 16.39 -2.30 -54.65
CA GLU A 6 15.84 -1.04 -54.17
C GLU A 6 14.70 -1.37 -53.20
N PRO A 7 14.75 -0.81 -51.97
CA PRO A 7 13.76 -1.12 -50.97
C PRO A 7 12.38 -0.65 -51.47
N LYS A 8 11.38 -1.51 -51.36
CA LYS A 8 9.98 -1.16 -51.69
C LYS A 8 9.59 0.13 -50.96
N PRO A 9 8.92 1.05 -51.65
CA PRO A 9 8.48 2.32 -51.06
C PRO A 9 7.49 2.00 -49.91
N MET A 10 7.70 2.69 -48.75
CA MET A 10 6.84 2.59 -47.58
C MET A 10 6.16 3.95 -47.34
N PRO A 11 4.99 3.99 -46.69
CA PRO A 11 4.29 5.26 -46.42
C PRO A 11 5.11 6.30 -45.67
N ILE A 12 6.04 5.86 -44.83
CA ILE A 12 6.91 6.74 -44.04
C ILE A 12 7.89 7.53 -44.91
N ASP A 13 8.24 7.04 -46.10
CA ASP A 13 9.23 7.64 -46.99
C ASP A 13 8.82 9.07 -47.40
N GLU A 14 7.51 9.36 -47.54
CA GLU A 14 6.97 10.68 -47.80
C GLU A 14 7.16 11.66 -46.62
N ALA A 15 7.19 11.15 -45.39
CA ALA A 15 7.33 11.97 -44.17
C ALA A 15 8.79 12.19 -43.77
N ILE A 16 9.76 11.40 -44.28
CA ILE A 16 11.17 11.47 -43.92
C ILE A 16 11.77 12.87 -44.17
N PRO A 17 11.54 13.56 -45.33
CA PRO A 17 12.11 14.91 -45.55
C PRO A 17 11.66 15.91 -44.48
N ALA A 18 10.39 15.96 -44.15
CA ALA A 18 9.85 16.82 -43.09
C ALA A 18 10.40 16.48 -41.72
N LEU A 19 10.57 15.18 -41.42
CA LEU A 19 11.16 14.69 -40.18
C LEU A 19 12.62 15.14 -40.03
N LYS A 20 13.42 15.01 -41.09
CA LYS A 20 14.83 15.48 -41.12
C LYS A 20 14.93 16.97 -40.87
N ASP A 21 14.09 17.79 -41.54
CA ASP A 21 14.06 19.21 -41.35
C ASP A 21 13.64 19.60 -39.92
N SER A 22 12.61 18.96 -39.37
CA SER A 22 12.16 19.18 -38.00
C SER A 22 13.26 18.89 -36.97
N LEU A 23 13.94 17.75 -37.07
CA LEU A 23 15.04 17.40 -36.17
C LEU A 23 16.26 18.32 -36.33
N ARG A 24 16.52 18.81 -37.56
CA ARG A 24 17.62 19.75 -37.83
C ARG A 24 17.34 21.11 -37.22
N THR A 25 16.12 21.61 -37.31
CA THR A 25 15.76 23.00 -36.92
C THR A 25 15.32 23.10 -35.45
N ALA A 26 14.50 22.18 -34.98
CA ALA A 26 13.95 22.22 -33.61
C ALA A 26 14.68 21.28 -32.63
N GLY A 27 15.56 20.40 -33.09
CA GLY A 27 16.24 19.42 -32.25
C GLY A 27 15.31 18.37 -31.63
N ALA A 28 14.01 18.44 -31.90
CA ALA A 28 13.02 17.44 -31.46
C ALA A 28 11.88 17.33 -32.46
N ALA A 29 11.23 16.17 -32.54
CA ALA A 29 10.05 15.95 -33.37
C ALA A 29 9.14 14.85 -32.78
N VAL A 30 7.87 14.94 -33.12
CA VAL A 30 6.90 13.87 -32.86
C VAL A 30 6.49 13.31 -34.22
N LEU A 31 6.65 11.98 -34.41
CA LEU A 31 6.27 11.30 -35.63
C LEU A 31 5.02 10.45 -35.37
N LEU A 32 3.92 10.81 -36.01
CA LEU A 32 2.70 10.01 -35.99
C LEU A 32 2.66 9.14 -37.25
N ALA A 33 2.70 7.83 -37.06
CA ALA A 33 2.63 6.90 -38.19
C ALA A 33 1.91 5.63 -37.80
N GLU A 34 0.99 5.20 -38.63
CA GLU A 34 0.24 3.96 -38.41
C GLU A 34 1.17 2.73 -38.34
N PRO A 35 0.76 1.67 -37.62
CA PRO A 35 1.53 0.43 -37.59
C PRO A 35 1.75 -0.13 -39.01
N GLY A 36 2.97 -0.51 -39.33
CA GLY A 36 3.34 -1.03 -40.65
C GLY A 36 3.78 0.06 -41.67
N ALA A 37 3.72 1.35 -41.32
CA ALA A 37 4.21 2.41 -42.19
C ALA A 37 5.74 2.42 -42.39
N GLY A 38 6.50 1.65 -41.60
CA GLY A 38 7.96 1.57 -41.64
C GLY A 38 8.69 2.48 -40.65
N LYS A 39 7.98 3.09 -39.67
CA LYS A 39 8.56 4.05 -38.71
C LYS A 39 9.78 3.50 -38.00
N THR A 40 9.68 2.30 -37.41
CA THR A 40 10.74 1.66 -36.61
C THR A 40 11.98 1.28 -37.43
N THR A 41 11.81 0.94 -38.70
CA THR A 41 12.88 0.32 -39.50
C THR A 41 13.46 1.21 -40.58
N ARG A 42 12.71 2.26 -41.04
CA ARG A 42 13.14 3.18 -42.09
C ARG A 42 13.63 4.52 -41.55
N ALA A 43 12.91 5.09 -40.56
CA ALA A 43 13.27 6.40 -40.04
C ALA A 43 14.69 6.42 -39.44
N PRO A 44 15.10 5.44 -38.56
CA PRO A 44 16.45 5.45 -38.01
C PRO A 44 17.55 5.36 -39.08
N LEU A 45 17.37 4.51 -40.08
CA LEU A 45 18.34 4.37 -41.19
C LEU A 45 18.44 5.63 -42.03
N ALA A 46 17.32 6.31 -42.32
CA ALA A 46 17.29 7.56 -43.09
C ALA A 46 17.94 8.74 -42.32
N LEU A 47 17.81 8.75 -40.96
CA LEU A 47 18.38 9.77 -40.10
C LEU A 47 19.89 9.58 -39.88
N LEU A 48 20.42 8.37 -40.01
CA LEU A 48 21.83 8.06 -39.78
C LEU A 48 22.74 8.78 -40.76
N SER A 49 22.23 9.13 -41.94
CA SER A 49 22.99 9.80 -43.00
C SER A 49 22.98 11.34 -42.88
N GLU A 50 22.31 11.91 -41.87
CA GLU A 50 22.26 13.35 -41.72
C GLU A 50 23.62 13.95 -41.28
N PRO A 51 24.01 15.15 -41.73
CA PRO A 51 25.27 15.77 -41.39
C PRO A 51 25.50 15.93 -39.87
N TRP A 52 24.42 16.20 -39.11
CA TRP A 52 24.50 16.32 -37.64
C TRP A 52 24.66 14.99 -36.92
N MET A 53 24.59 13.85 -37.62
CA MET A 53 24.87 12.51 -37.10
C MET A 53 26.29 12.05 -37.38
N GLU A 54 27.14 12.88 -37.99
CA GLU A 54 28.53 12.51 -38.25
C GLU A 54 29.27 12.24 -36.93
N GLY A 55 29.89 11.06 -36.82
CA GLY A 55 30.53 10.60 -35.56
C GLY A 55 29.58 10.24 -34.40
N GLN A 56 28.27 10.43 -34.55
CA GLN A 56 27.27 10.21 -33.51
C GLN A 56 26.50 8.91 -33.73
N ASN A 57 25.94 8.35 -32.68
CA ASN A 57 25.11 7.14 -32.67
C ASN A 57 23.65 7.47 -32.42
N ILE A 58 22.76 6.53 -32.82
CA ILE A 58 21.33 6.55 -32.53
C ILE A 58 21.02 5.49 -31.46
N ILE A 59 20.30 5.88 -30.42
CA ILE A 59 19.67 4.94 -29.50
C ILE A 59 18.19 4.89 -29.85
N LEU A 60 17.68 3.70 -30.19
CA LEU A 60 16.27 3.43 -30.46
C LEU A 60 15.67 2.62 -29.32
N LEU A 61 14.78 3.23 -28.56
CA LEU A 61 14.02 2.56 -27.49
C LEU A 61 12.83 1.82 -28.07
N GLU A 62 12.79 0.51 -27.87
CA GLU A 62 11.68 -0.37 -28.27
C GLU A 62 11.19 -1.14 -27.04
N PRO A 63 9.91 -1.06 -26.66
CA PRO A 63 9.44 -1.62 -25.38
C PRO A 63 9.53 -3.14 -25.29
N ARG A 64 9.51 -3.84 -26.41
CA ARG A 64 9.39 -5.31 -26.43
C ARG A 64 10.62 -5.99 -26.96
N ARG A 65 11.18 -6.95 -26.19
CA ARG A 65 12.41 -7.69 -26.53
C ARG A 65 12.37 -8.35 -27.92
N LEU A 66 11.22 -8.95 -28.28
CA LEU A 66 11.10 -9.61 -29.59
C LEU A 66 11.11 -8.56 -30.72
N ALA A 67 10.40 -7.46 -30.56
CA ALA A 67 10.35 -6.39 -31.54
C ALA A 67 11.72 -5.70 -31.67
N ALA A 68 12.41 -5.41 -30.57
CA ALA A 68 13.74 -4.83 -30.56
C ALA A 68 14.75 -5.67 -31.35
N ARG A 69 14.77 -7.00 -31.10
CA ARG A 69 15.61 -7.93 -31.85
C ARG A 69 15.25 -7.95 -33.34
N SER A 70 13.94 -8.10 -33.65
CA SER A 70 13.45 -8.18 -35.02
C SER A 70 13.75 -6.92 -35.80
N ALA A 71 13.54 -5.74 -35.20
CA ALA A 71 13.85 -4.46 -35.81
C ALA A 71 15.35 -4.34 -36.12
N ALA A 72 16.23 -4.68 -35.17
CA ALA A 72 17.67 -4.62 -35.39
C ALA A 72 18.15 -5.58 -36.49
N VAL A 73 17.64 -6.83 -36.48
CA VAL A 73 17.97 -7.83 -37.51
C VAL A 73 17.47 -7.37 -38.89
N TYR A 74 16.27 -6.84 -38.96
CA TYR A 74 15.66 -6.37 -40.20
C TYR A 74 16.41 -5.14 -40.78
N MET A 75 16.73 -4.16 -39.95
CA MET A 75 17.52 -2.99 -40.37
C MET A 75 18.92 -3.38 -40.85
N ALA A 76 19.61 -4.29 -40.12
CA ALA A 76 20.93 -4.79 -40.55
C ALA A 76 20.83 -5.52 -41.91
N ALA A 77 19.80 -6.35 -42.10
CA ALA A 77 19.59 -7.04 -43.38
C ALA A 77 19.32 -6.06 -44.55
N GLN A 78 18.66 -4.94 -44.30
CA GLN A 78 18.47 -3.90 -45.32
C GLN A 78 19.80 -3.27 -45.78
N LEU A 79 20.83 -3.23 -44.90
CA LEU A 79 22.17 -2.79 -45.20
C LEU A 79 23.05 -3.89 -45.80
N GLY A 80 22.52 -5.14 -45.91
CA GLY A 80 23.32 -6.29 -46.30
C GLY A 80 24.26 -6.80 -45.21
N GLU A 81 23.98 -6.46 -43.95
CA GLU A 81 24.83 -6.75 -42.78
C GLU A 81 24.14 -7.72 -41.81
N ARG A 82 24.89 -8.18 -40.83
CA ARG A 82 24.34 -8.91 -39.68
C ARG A 82 24.17 -7.99 -38.49
N ALA A 83 23.19 -8.30 -37.66
CA ALA A 83 22.99 -7.56 -36.41
C ALA A 83 24.25 -7.62 -35.52
N GLY A 84 24.72 -6.43 -35.06
CA GLY A 84 25.98 -6.23 -34.35
C GLY A 84 27.04 -5.49 -35.17
N GLU A 85 26.81 -5.26 -36.45
CA GLU A 85 27.63 -4.37 -37.30
C GLU A 85 27.12 -2.92 -37.19
N THR A 86 26.63 -2.30 -38.25
CA THR A 86 26.08 -0.94 -38.19
C THR A 86 24.84 -0.84 -37.31
N VAL A 87 23.98 -1.87 -37.29
CA VAL A 87 22.82 -1.95 -36.43
C VAL A 87 22.97 -3.09 -35.45
N GLY A 88 22.81 -2.79 -34.17
CA GLY A 88 22.87 -3.77 -33.10
C GLY A 88 21.72 -3.61 -32.10
N TYR A 89 21.73 -4.46 -31.08
CA TYR A 89 20.73 -4.37 -30.00
C TYR A 89 21.32 -4.73 -28.64
N ARG A 90 20.73 -4.12 -27.58
CA ARG A 90 21.04 -4.44 -26.18
C ARG A 90 19.74 -4.65 -25.42
N MET A 91 19.64 -5.77 -24.76
CA MET A 91 18.50 -6.14 -23.90
C MET A 91 19.04 -6.79 -22.63
N ARG A 92 18.20 -6.91 -21.59
CA ARG A 92 18.60 -7.59 -20.35
C ARG A 92 19.06 -9.03 -20.65
N GLY A 93 20.31 -9.33 -20.40
CA GLY A 93 20.93 -10.65 -20.62
C GLY A 93 21.27 -10.99 -22.06
N GLU A 94 21.10 -10.09 -23.01
CA GLU A 94 21.46 -10.31 -24.40
C GLU A 94 21.95 -9.01 -25.07
N SER A 95 23.10 -9.06 -25.72
CA SER A 95 23.70 -7.93 -26.44
C SER A 95 24.37 -8.40 -27.71
N ARG A 96 24.12 -7.67 -28.79
CA ARG A 96 24.82 -7.80 -30.08
C ARG A 96 25.16 -6.42 -30.62
N VAL A 97 26.31 -5.90 -30.19
CA VAL A 97 26.86 -4.62 -30.62
C VAL A 97 28.36 -4.75 -30.81
N SER A 98 28.97 -3.89 -31.62
CA SER A 98 30.38 -3.80 -31.82
C SER A 98 30.82 -2.32 -31.85
N ARG A 99 32.11 -2.05 -31.99
CA ARG A 99 32.63 -0.66 -32.20
C ARG A 99 32.14 -0.01 -33.48
N LYS A 100 31.57 -0.80 -34.43
CA LYS A 100 30.99 -0.30 -35.66
C LYS A 100 29.51 0.08 -35.53
N THR A 101 28.89 -0.28 -34.40
CA THR A 101 27.45 -0.09 -34.23
C THR A 101 27.12 1.38 -34.08
N ARG A 102 26.28 1.88 -35.01
CA ARG A 102 25.81 3.27 -35.11
C ARG A 102 24.33 3.41 -34.69
N ILE A 103 23.55 2.37 -34.84
CA ILE A 103 22.17 2.31 -34.34
C ILE A 103 22.10 1.17 -33.33
N THR A 104 21.80 1.50 -32.07
CA THR A 104 21.60 0.51 -31.02
C THR A 104 20.12 0.50 -30.62
N VAL A 105 19.45 -0.61 -30.93
CA VAL A 105 18.07 -0.83 -30.45
C VAL A 105 18.16 -1.34 -29.02
N VAL A 106 17.48 -0.65 -28.10
CA VAL A 106 17.51 -0.97 -26.67
C VAL A 106 16.11 -1.21 -26.12
N THR A 107 16.01 -2.09 -25.14
CA THR A 107 14.78 -2.18 -24.33
C THR A 107 14.82 -1.14 -23.20
N GLU A 108 13.66 -0.79 -22.68
CA GLU A 108 13.38 0.37 -21.83
C GLU A 108 14.39 0.58 -20.67
N GLY A 109 14.58 -0.41 -19.79
CA GLY A 109 15.52 -0.27 -18.67
C GLY A 109 17.00 -0.12 -19.04
N ILE A 110 17.37 -0.34 -20.32
CA ILE A 110 18.74 -0.13 -20.80
C ILE A 110 19.04 1.36 -20.99
N LEU A 111 18.08 2.15 -21.52
CA LEU A 111 18.24 3.59 -21.68
C LEU A 111 18.47 4.28 -20.35
N THR A 112 17.64 4.01 -19.33
CA THR A 112 17.80 4.56 -17.98
C THR A 112 19.20 4.29 -17.43
N ARG A 113 19.69 3.05 -17.59
CA ARG A 113 21.03 2.68 -17.14
C ARG A 113 22.15 3.39 -17.90
N LEU A 114 22.00 3.56 -19.21
CA LEU A 114 22.97 4.31 -20.02
C LEU A 114 23.06 5.76 -19.56
N LEU A 115 21.91 6.41 -19.31
CA LEU A 115 21.84 7.76 -18.77
C LEU A 115 22.45 7.87 -17.39
N GLN A 116 22.23 6.92 -16.50
CA GLN A 116 22.81 6.92 -15.16
C GLN A 116 24.34 6.70 -15.17
N GLN A 117 24.86 5.93 -16.14
CA GLN A 117 26.30 5.72 -16.30
C GLN A 117 27.00 6.90 -16.95
N ASP A 118 26.37 7.51 -17.94
CA ASP A 118 26.82 8.70 -18.64
C ASP A 118 25.64 9.63 -18.86
N PRO A 119 25.40 10.58 -17.96
CA PRO A 119 24.29 11.55 -18.09
C PRO A 119 24.35 12.39 -19.35
N ALA A 120 25.52 12.62 -19.89
CA ALA A 120 25.72 13.36 -21.14
C ALA A 120 25.52 12.49 -22.39
N LEU A 121 25.47 11.16 -22.27
CA LEU A 121 25.39 10.21 -23.38
C LEU A 121 26.37 10.55 -24.50
N LEU A 122 27.66 10.73 -24.16
CA LEU A 122 28.68 11.12 -25.10
C LEU A 122 28.70 10.19 -26.33
N GLY A 123 28.76 10.78 -27.52
CA GLY A 123 28.70 10.04 -28.79
C GLY A 123 27.31 9.61 -29.23
N THR A 124 26.24 10.01 -28.51
CA THR A 124 24.84 9.83 -28.94
C THR A 124 24.29 11.16 -29.46
N GLY A 125 23.86 11.20 -30.72
CA GLY A 125 23.25 12.37 -31.31
C GLY A 125 21.73 12.35 -31.36
N LEU A 126 21.10 11.17 -31.26
CA LEU A 126 19.66 11.03 -31.35
C LEU A 126 19.17 9.88 -30.44
N ILE A 127 18.14 10.19 -29.66
CA ILE A 127 17.35 9.17 -28.96
C ILE A 127 15.97 9.10 -29.60
N ILE A 128 15.57 7.92 -29.99
CA ILE A 128 14.25 7.62 -30.58
C ILE A 128 13.45 6.79 -29.58
N PHE A 129 12.28 7.28 -29.19
CA PHE A 129 11.31 6.53 -28.38
C PHE A 129 10.23 5.97 -29.30
N ASP A 130 10.28 4.67 -29.59
CA ASP A 130 9.23 4.02 -30.42
C ASP A 130 8.10 3.47 -29.56
N GLU A 131 6.93 3.35 -30.18
CA GLU A 131 5.68 2.90 -29.56
C GLU A 131 5.35 3.65 -28.24
N PHE A 132 5.68 4.93 -28.18
CA PHE A 132 5.54 5.76 -26.96
C PHE A 132 4.10 5.84 -26.42
N HIS A 133 3.12 5.54 -27.26
CA HIS A 133 1.71 5.43 -26.84
C HIS A 133 1.43 4.28 -25.87
N GLU A 134 2.33 3.30 -25.73
CA GLU A 134 2.21 2.25 -24.70
C GLU A 134 2.39 2.81 -23.29
N ARG A 135 3.00 4.00 -23.14
CA ARG A 135 3.14 4.76 -21.89
C ARG A 135 3.67 3.90 -20.73
N SER A 136 4.73 3.14 -20.97
CA SER A 136 5.40 2.39 -19.93
C SER A 136 6.14 3.31 -18.96
N LEU A 137 6.25 2.87 -17.69
CA LEU A 137 6.97 3.59 -16.63
C LEU A 137 8.41 3.93 -17.04
N HIS A 138 9.09 2.98 -17.68
CA HIS A 138 10.49 3.16 -18.10
C HIS A 138 10.63 4.11 -19.31
N ALA A 139 9.67 4.13 -20.22
CA ALA A 139 9.71 5.08 -21.35
C ALA A 139 9.48 6.52 -20.85
N ASP A 140 8.50 6.70 -19.95
CA ASP A 140 8.24 8.01 -19.33
C ASP A 140 9.45 8.49 -18.50
N LEU A 141 10.07 7.63 -17.69
CA LEU A 141 11.31 7.93 -16.97
C LEU A 141 12.47 8.26 -17.92
N GLY A 142 12.69 7.39 -18.93
CA GLY A 142 13.76 7.61 -19.90
C GLY A 142 13.64 8.93 -20.64
N LEU A 143 12.42 9.35 -20.98
CA LEU A 143 12.16 10.65 -21.58
C LEU A 143 12.43 11.80 -20.62
N ALA A 144 11.97 11.72 -19.37
CA ALA A 144 12.20 12.74 -18.35
C ALA A 144 13.70 12.96 -18.09
N LEU A 145 14.47 11.89 -17.96
CA LEU A 145 15.93 11.95 -17.80
C LEU A 145 16.64 12.49 -19.04
N ALA A 146 16.20 12.08 -20.25
CA ALA A 146 16.78 12.59 -21.52
C ALA A 146 16.50 14.08 -21.73
N LEU A 147 15.32 14.57 -21.33
CA LEU A 147 14.98 15.98 -21.35
C LEU A 147 15.89 16.78 -20.41
N GLN A 148 16.08 16.33 -19.18
CA GLN A 148 16.97 17.01 -18.25
C GLN A 148 18.44 16.96 -18.68
N SER A 149 18.90 15.81 -19.22
CA SER A 149 20.24 15.70 -19.81
C SER A 149 20.44 16.69 -20.98
N ARG A 150 19.44 16.82 -21.86
CA ARG A 150 19.46 17.78 -22.97
C ARG A 150 19.49 19.20 -22.45
N GLU A 151 18.69 19.54 -21.46
CA GLU A 151 18.60 20.88 -20.90
C GLU A 151 19.91 21.32 -20.21
N LEU A 152 20.52 20.43 -19.41
CA LEU A 152 21.61 20.77 -18.52
C LEU A 152 23.00 20.46 -19.11
N LEU A 153 23.12 19.45 -20.00
CA LEU A 153 24.41 18.91 -20.42
C LEU A 153 24.61 18.90 -21.95
N ARG A 154 23.54 18.73 -22.74
CA ARG A 154 23.61 18.38 -24.15
C ARG A 154 22.51 19.05 -24.96
N ASP A 155 22.63 20.35 -25.23
CA ASP A 155 21.72 21.13 -26.09
C ASP A 155 21.63 20.61 -27.54
N ASP A 156 22.68 19.89 -28.00
CA ASP A 156 22.77 19.26 -29.31
C ASP A 156 22.05 17.90 -29.40
N LEU A 157 21.67 17.27 -28.26
CA LEU A 157 21.01 15.98 -28.25
C LEU A 157 19.60 16.07 -28.84
N ARG A 158 19.30 15.29 -29.86
CA ARG A 158 18.00 15.29 -30.51
C ARG A 158 17.10 14.22 -29.96
N LEU A 159 15.80 14.52 -29.91
CA LEU A 159 14.77 13.58 -29.39
C LEU A 159 13.69 13.37 -30.45
N LEU A 160 13.39 12.13 -30.75
CA LEU A 160 12.29 11.73 -31.62
C LEU A 160 11.32 10.81 -30.88
N ILE A 161 10.07 11.24 -30.78
CA ILE A 161 8.99 10.39 -30.25
C ILE A 161 8.19 9.82 -31.42
N MET A 162 8.08 8.50 -31.52
CA MET A 162 7.29 7.82 -32.52
C MET A 162 6.08 7.13 -31.91
N SER A 163 4.92 7.32 -32.50
CA SER A 163 3.66 6.81 -31.99
C SER A 163 2.68 6.47 -33.12
N ALA A 164 1.77 5.52 -32.84
CA ALA A 164 0.69 5.18 -33.75
C ALA A 164 -0.62 5.96 -33.50
N THR A 165 -0.93 6.27 -32.24
CA THR A 165 -2.26 6.75 -31.81
C THR A 165 -2.22 7.82 -30.72
N LEU A 166 -1.04 8.38 -30.42
CA LEU A 166 -0.87 9.36 -29.36
C LEU A 166 -1.53 10.70 -29.74
N ASP A 167 -2.14 11.36 -28.77
CA ASP A 167 -2.37 12.78 -28.84
C ASP A 167 -1.01 13.48 -28.84
N ALA A 168 -0.62 13.99 -29.99
CA ALA A 168 0.72 14.55 -30.18
C ALA A 168 0.93 15.87 -29.48
N GLU A 169 -0.14 16.63 -29.21
CA GLU A 169 -0.02 18.00 -28.69
C GLU A 169 0.60 18.07 -27.29
N PRO A 170 0.21 17.26 -26.28
CA PRO A 170 0.87 17.26 -24.98
C PRO A 170 2.36 16.89 -25.07
N VAL A 171 2.68 15.88 -25.91
CA VAL A 171 4.07 15.46 -26.11
C VAL A 171 4.88 16.53 -26.83
N ALA A 172 4.34 17.14 -27.86
CA ALA A 172 4.98 18.24 -28.60
C ALA A 172 5.28 19.44 -27.67
N ARG A 173 4.34 19.78 -26.78
CA ARG A 173 4.53 20.83 -25.75
C ARG A 173 5.64 20.45 -24.76
N LEU A 174 5.67 19.22 -24.28
CA LEU A 174 6.72 18.73 -23.40
C LEU A 174 8.12 18.83 -24.05
N LEU A 175 8.21 18.62 -25.36
CA LEU A 175 9.44 18.73 -26.16
C LEU A 175 9.77 20.18 -26.58
N GLY A 176 9.16 21.21 -25.98
CA GLY A 176 9.38 22.62 -26.32
C GLY A 176 8.65 23.06 -27.59
N ASN A 177 7.42 22.59 -27.79
CA ASN A 177 6.60 22.80 -29.00
C ASN A 177 7.22 22.20 -30.27
N ALA A 178 7.73 20.99 -30.15
CA ALA A 178 8.35 20.27 -31.26
C ALA A 178 7.36 20.06 -32.42
N PRO A 179 7.82 20.11 -33.69
CA PRO A 179 6.99 19.85 -34.85
C PRO A 179 6.40 18.43 -34.82
N VAL A 180 5.15 18.34 -35.24
CA VAL A 180 4.45 17.06 -35.39
C VAL A 180 4.43 16.69 -36.89
N VAL A 181 5.11 15.59 -37.21
CA VAL A 181 5.17 15.02 -38.56
C VAL A 181 4.23 13.85 -38.66
N GLN A 182 3.35 13.85 -39.66
CA GLN A 182 2.37 12.77 -39.82
C GLN A 182 2.64 12.01 -41.10
N SER A 183 2.76 10.69 -41.01
CA SER A 183 2.77 9.76 -42.14
C SER A 183 1.38 9.12 -42.29
N ARG A 184 0.77 9.32 -43.45
CA ARG A 184 -0.52 8.69 -43.78
C ARG A 184 -0.26 7.28 -44.25
N GLY A 185 -0.51 6.29 -43.42
CA GLY A 185 -0.50 4.88 -43.81
C GLY A 185 -1.67 4.54 -44.72
N ARG A 186 -1.55 3.45 -45.49
CA ARG A 186 -2.67 2.87 -46.20
C ARG A 186 -3.33 1.83 -45.29
N MET A 187 -4.39 2.20 -44.58
CA MET A 187 -5.26 1.22 -43.95
C MET A 187 -6.47 0.96 -44.81
N TYR A 188 -6.81 -0.31 -44.95
CA TYR A 188 -8.05 -0.74 -45.58
C TYR A 188 -9.22 -0.60 -44.59
N PRO A 189 -10.46 -0.42 -45.11
CA PRO A 189 -11.65 -0.37 -44.26
C PRO A 189 -11.81 -1.66 -43.45
N VAL A 190 -12.19 -1.51 -42.20
CA VAL A 190 -12.50 -2.63 -41.29
C VAL A 190 -13.94 -2.47 -40.82
N GLU A 191 -14.79 -3.40 -41.19
CA GLU A 191 -16.15 -3.50 -40.68
C GLU A 191 -16.11 -3.92 -39.22
N THR A 192 -16.92 -3.27 -38.37
CA THR A 192 -17.03 -3.62 -36.95
C THR A 192 -18.38 -4.24 -36.66
N VAL A 193 -18.34 -5.48 -36.14
CA VAL A 193 -19.53 -6.24 -35.80
C VAL A 193 -19.60 -6.36 -34.26
N TYR A 194 -20.67 -5.81 -33.69
CA TYR A 194 -20.93 -5.91 -32.23
C TYR A 194 -21.86 -7.09 -31.93
N LEU A 195 -21.86 -7.53 -30.68
CA LEU A 195 -22.92 -8.42 -30.21
C LEU A 195 -24.24 -7.63 -30.09
N SER A 196 -25.34 -8.25 -30.51
CA SER A 196 -26.69 -7.66 -30.35
C SER A 196 -27.08 -7.48 -28.87
N GLN A 197 -26.59 -8.35 -28.03
CA GLN A 197 -26.79 -8.31 -26.57
C GLN A 197 -25.50 -8.71 -25.88
N ALA A 198 -25.24 -8.13 -24.69
CA ALA A 198 -24.12 -8.52 -23.84
C ALA A 198 -24.22 -10.01 -23.49
N PRO A 199 -23.09 -10.75 -23.42
CA PRO A 199 -23.09 -12.13 -22.96
C PRO A 199 -23.75 -12.26 -21.59
N ALA A 200 -24.44 -13.37 -21.33
CA ALA A 200 -25.06 -13.61 -20.05
C ALA A 200 -23.99 -13.59 -18.95
N ALA A 201 -24.26 -12.97 -17.78
CA ALA A 201 -23.31 -12.74 -16.70
C ALA A 201 -22.59 -14.02 -16.17
N LYS A 202 -23.16 -15.20 -16.41
CA LYS A 202 -22.59 -16.51 -16.05
C LYS A 202 -21.98 -17.29 -17.21
N GLU A 203 -22.03 -16.76 -18.44
CA GLU A 203 -21.50 -17.45 -19.60
C GLU A 203 -19.96 -17.33 -19.61
N PRO A 204 -19.24 -18.46 -19.71
CA PRO A 204 -17.78 -18.43 -19.78
C PRO A 204 -17.31 -17.70 -21.05
N LEU A 205 -16.36 -16.78 -20.90
CA LEU A 205 -15.76 -16.03 -22.00
C LEU A 205 -15.27 -16.96 -23.11
N GLU A 206 -14.67 -18.08 -22.75
CA GLU A 206 -14.08 -19.02 -23.68
C GLU A 206 -15.12 -19.63 -24.62
N SER A 207 -16.35 -19.85 -24.14
CA SER A 207 -17.46 -20.34 -24.95
C SER A 207 -17.98 -19.27 -25.92
N VAL A 208 -18.02 -18.02 -25.50
CA VAL A 208 -18.40 -16.89 -26.37
C VAL A 208 -17.39 -16.73 -27.50
N VAL A 209 -16.10 -16.78 -27.17
CA VAL A 209 -15.00 -16.67 -28.14
C VAL A 209 -15.01 -17.84 -29.10
N GLU A 210 -15.18 -19.06 -28.61
CA GLU A 210 -15.24 -20.25 -29.45
C GLU A 210 -16.36 -20.16 -30.53
N ARG A 211 -17.56 -19.74 -30.13
CA ARG A 211 -18.67 -19.52 -31.09
C ARG A 211 -18.36 -18.42 -32.11
N ALA A 212 -17.73 -17.32 -31.65
CA ALA A 212 -17.34 -16.23 -32.54
C ALA A 212 -16.28 -16.68 -33.56
N VAL A 213 -15.28 -17.46 -33.12
CA VAL A 213 -14.25 -18.04 -34.01
C VAL A 213 -14.91 -18.95 -35.08
N ARG A 214 -15.82 -19.83 -34.69
CA ARG A 214 -16.54 -20.72 -35.66
C ARG A 214 -17.36 -19.94 -36.66
N ARG A 215 -18.10 -18.92 -36.18
CA ARG A 215 -18.88 -18.05 -37.06
C ARG A 215 -17.97 -17.33 -38.06
N ALA A 216 -16.85 -16.81 -37.60
CA ALA A 216 -15.90 -16.11 -38.45
C ALA A 216 -15.22 -17.04 -39.47
N LEU A 217 -14.85 -18.25 -39.05
CA LEU A 217 -14.30 -19.28 -39.95
C LEU A 217 -15.27 -19.72 -41.06
N ALA A 218 -16.56 -19.71 -40.77
CA ALA A 218 -17.60 -20.02 -41.76
C ALA A 218 -17.93 -18.85 -42.70
N ALA A 219 -17.74 -17.61 -42.26
CA ALA A 219 -18.11 -16.41 -42.98
C ALA A 219 -16.97 -15.76 -43.79
N HIS A 220 -15.71 -16.04 -43.46
CA HIS A 220 -14.54 -15.36 -44.02
C HIS A 220 -13.41 -16.35 -44.32
N ASP A 221 -12.61 -16.06 -45.36
CA ASP A 221 -11.54 -16.96 -45.85
C ASP A 221 -10.16 -16.64 -45.27
N GLY A 222 -9.95 -15.46 -44.66
CA GLY A 222 -8.64 -15.05 -44.17
C GLY A 222 -8.24 -15.66 -42.83
N SER A 223 -7.02 -15.39 -42.37
CA SER A 223 -6.55 -15.77 -41.04
C SER A 223 -7.22 -14.91 -39.98
N LEU A 224 -7.46 -15.51 -38.83
CA LEU A 224 -8.10 -14.86 -37.66
C LEU A 224 -7.07 -14.51 -36.60
N LEU A 225 -7.19 -13.33 -35.98
CA LEU A 225 -6.47 -12.92 -34.76
C LEU A 225 -7.48 -12.69 -33.64
N VAL A 226 -7.34 -13.47 -32.57
CA VAL A 226 -8.26 -13.48 -31.43
C VAL A 226 -7.57 -12.92 -30.21
N PHE A 227 -8.07 -11.81 -29.66
CA PHE A 227 -7.52 -11.18 -28.45
C PHE A 227 -8.19 -11.73 -27.19
N LEU A 228 -7.37 -12.27 -26.29
CA LEU A 228 -7.75 -12.88 -25.03
C LEU A 228 -6.94 -12.27 -23.87
N PRO A 229 -7.49 -12.19 -22.65
CA PRO A 229 -6.80 -11.52 -21.53
C PRO A 229 -5.53 -12.25 -21.07
N GLY A 230 -5.43 -13.57 -21.22
CA GLY A 230 -4.28 -14.30 -20.69
C GLY A 230 -4.09 -15.70 -21.26
N ALA A 231 -2.94 -16.31 -20.92
CA ALA A 231 -2.55 -17.64 -21.38
C ALA A 231 -3.50 -18.77 -20.90
N ARG A 232 -4.20 -18.57 -19.77
CA ARG A 232 -5.19 -19.52 -19.27
C ARG A 232 -6.39 -19.61 -20.21
N GLU A 233 -6.92 -18.45 -20.58
CA GLU A 233 -8.06 -18.30 -21.48
C GLU A 233 -7.69 -18.80 -22.88
N ILE A 234 -6.47 -18.47 -23.35
CA ILE A 234 -5.94 -18.99 -24.64
C ILE A 234 -5.95 -20.51 -24.64
N ARG A 235 -5.38 -21.18 -23.65
CA ARG A 235 -5.34 -22.65 -23.59
C ARG A 235 -6.71 -23.29 -23.51
N ARG A 236 -7.68 -22.65 -22.84
CA ARG A 236 -9.06 -23.14 -22.77
C ARG A 236 -9.78 -23.01 -24.11
N VAL A 237 -9.66 -21.86 -24.78
CA VAL A 237 -10.21 -21.66 -26.12
C VAL A 237 -9.57 -22.64 -27.13
N GLU A 238 -8.26 -22.82 -27.10
CA GLU A 238 -7.52 -23.78 -27.89
C GLU A 238 -8.08 -25.21 -27.70
N SER A 239 -8.27 -25.63 -26.44
CA SER A 239 -8.82 -26.94 -26.10
C SER A 239 -10.28 -27.10 -26.61
N LEU A 240 -11.12 -26.08 -26.47
CA LEU A 240 -12.49 -26.10 -26.96
C LEU A 240 -12.53 -26.21 -28.50
N LEU A 241 -11.71 -25.42 -29.19
CA LEU A 241 -11.61 -25.46 -30.65
C LEU A 241 -11.04 -26.81 -31.12
N ALA A 242 -9.99 -27.35 -30.50
CA ALA A 242 -9.39 -28.63 -30.86
C ALA A 242 -10.32 -29.83 -30.60
N GLY A 243 -11.19 -29.77 -29.59
CA GLY A 243 -12.17 -30.83 -29.27
C GLY A 243 -13.36 -30.93 -30.24
N SER A 244 -13.38 -30.15 -31.28
CA SER A 244 -14.50 -30.03 -32.21
C SER A 244 -14.01 -30.09 -33.65
N PRO A 245 -14.83 -30.59 -34.64
CA PRO A 245 -14.47 -30.62 -36.04
C PRO A 245 -14.04 -29.24 -36.57
N GLN A 246 -12.82 -29.13 -37.08
CA GLN A 246 -12.27 -27.92 -37.69
C GLN A 246 -12.41 -28.02 -39.22
N PRO A 247 -12.64 -26.90 -39.94
CA PRO A 247 -12.48 -26.88 -41.38
C PRO A 247 -11.08 -27.32 -41.78
N ALA A 248 -10.95 -28.05 -42.88
CA ALA A 248 -9.66 -28.48 -43.39
C ALA A 248 -8.71 -27.30 -43.62
N GLY A 249 -7.45 -27.44 -43.27
CA GLY A 249 -6.44 -26.41 -43.48
C GLY A 249 -6.41 -25.28 -42.43
N VAL A 250 -7.13 -25.36 -41.29
CA VAL A 250 -7.06 -24.40 -40.19
C VAL A 250 -5.99 -24.81 -39.18
N LEU A 251 -5.05 -23.88 -38.90
CA LEU A 251 -4.00 -24.04 -37.91
C LEU A 251 -4.30 -23.20 -36.67
N LEU A 252 -4.39 -23.83 -35.50
CA LEU A 252 -4.50 -23.15 -34.23
C LEU A 252 -3.10 -22.81 -33.70
N THR A 253 -2.83 -21.52 -33.45
CA THR A 253 -1.52 -21.05 -33.01
C THR A 253 -1.66 -20.08 -31.82
N PRO A 254 -1.27 -20.50 -30.61
CA PRO A 254 -1.23 -19.59 -29.47
C PRO A 254 -0.08 -18.56 -29.58
N LEU A 255 -0.29 -17.32 -29.08
CA LEU A 255 0.70 -16.25 -29.08
C LEU A 255 0.65 -15.46 -27.77
N TYR A 256 1.57 -15.73 -26.85
CA TYR A 256 1.75 -14.98 -25.61
C TYR A 256 3.21 -15.02 -25.15
N GLY A 257 3.63 -14.04 -24.32
CA GLY A 257 5.04 -13.80 -23.99
C GLY A 257 5.81 -14.95 -23.36
N ALA A 258 5.17 -15.89 -22.67
CA ALA A 258 5.82 -17.02 -22.03
C ALA A 258 6.07 -18.23 -22.97
N LEU A 259 5.64 -18.17 -24.23
CA LEU A 259 5.88 -19.23 -25.21
C LEU A 259 7.36 -19.28 -25.62
N PRO A 260 7.88 -20.48 -25.98
CA PRO A 260 9.18 -20.60 -26.63
C PRO A 260 9.24 -19.76 -27.90
N GLN A 261 10.41 -19.20 -28.19
CA GLN A 261 10.64 -18.29 -29.31
C GLN A 261 10.18 -18.88 -30.68
N GLU A 262 10.44 -20.18 -30.89
CA GLU A 262 10.02 -20.89 -32.07
C GLU A 262 8.47 -20.95 -32.25
N ALA A 263 7.75 -21.13 -31.15
CA ALA A 263 6.30 -21.10 -31.14
C ALA A 263 5.75 -19.70 -31.46
N GLN A 264 6.37 -18.65 -30.89
CA GLN A 264 6.01 -17.27 -31.21
C GLN A 264 6.29 -16.96 -32.69
N ARG A 265 7.44 -17.37 -33.23
CA ARG A 265 7.78 -17.18 -34.62
C ARG A 265 6.77 -17.84 -35.54
N ARG A 266 6.39 -19.11 -35.30
CA ARG A 266 5.36 -19.82 -36.06
C ARG A 266 4.00 -19.14 -36.06
N ALA A 267 3.63 -18.49 -34.95
CA ALA A 267 2.38 -17.74 -34.90
C ALA A 267 2.39 -16.47 -35.77
N ILE A 268 3.55 -15.82 -35.91
CA ILE A 268 3.73 -14.55 -36.64
C ILE A 268 3.89 -14.77 -38.14
N GLU A 269 4.66 -15.77 -38.56
CA GLU A 269 4.94 -16.06 -39.96
C GLU A 269 3.64 -16.32 -40.78
N PRO A 270 3.66 -16.10 -42.10
CA PRO A 270 2.51 -16.40 -42.92
C PRO A 270 2.04 -17.86 -42.81
N ALA A 271 0.76 -18.09 -43.02
CA ALA A 271 0.23 -19.46 -43.13
C ALA A 271 0.81 -20.18 -44.38
N PRO A 272 1.07 -21.49 -44.32
CA PRO A 272 1.41 -22.26 -45.50
C PRO A 272 0.35 -22.13 -46.59
N ALA A 273 0.75 -22.27 -47.86
CA ALA A 273 -0.17 -22.19 -48.99
C ALA A 273 -1.38 -23.12 -48.82
N GLY A 274 -2.58 -22.60 -49.04
CA GLY A 274 -3.84 -23.34 -48.87
C GLY A 274 -4.29 -23.57 -47.44
N GLN A 275 -3.58 -23.00 -46.48
CA GLN A 275 -3.95 -23.04 -45.07
C GLN A 275 -4.24 -21.65 -44.53
N ARG A 276 -4.98 -21.55 -43.41
CA ARG A 276 -5.24 -20.33 -42.67
C ARG A 276 -5.04 -20.53 -41.18
N LYS A 277 -4.68 -19.46 -40.46
CA LYS A 277 -4.39 -19.51 -39.03
C LYS A 277 -5.53 -18.93 -38.20
N VAL A 278 -5.74 -19.50 -37.04
CA VAL A 278 -6.43 -18.87 -35.92
C VAL A 278 -5.39 -18.61 -34.86
N VAL A 279 -4.95 -17.35 -34.75
CA VAL A 279 -3.94 -16.92 -33.78
C VAL A 279 -4.64 -16.47 -32.50
N LEU A 280 -4.46 -17.21 -31.39
CA LEU A 280 -5.02 -16.87 -30.09
C LEU A 280 -3.98 -16.06 -29.31
N ALA A 281 -4.17 -14.76 -29.19
CA ALA A 281 -3.16 -13.85 -28.68
C ALA A 281 -3.60 -13.08 -27.44
N THR A 282 -2.62 -12.69 -26.61
CA THR A 282 -2.78 -11.61 -25.62
C THR A 282 -2.53 -10.26 -26.28
N SER A 283 -2.50 -9.17 -25.48
CA SER A 283 -2.11 -7.83 -25.96
C SER A 283 -0.73 -7.77 -26.63
N ILE A 284 0.05 -8.83 -26.63
CA ILE A 284 1.34 -8.90 -27.34
C ILE A 284 1.19 -8.66 -28.86
N ALA A 285 0.05 -8.99 -29.42
CA ALA A 285 -0.26 -8.79 -30.84
C ALA A 285 -0.96 -7.45 -31.13
N GLU A 286 -1.07 -6.55 -30.14
CA GLU A 286 -1.80 -5.28 -30.27
C GLU A 286 -0.99 -4.20 -30.97
N SER A 287 0.34 -4.06 -30.71
CA SER A 287 1.17 -2.99 -31.24
C SER A 287 2.35 -3.51 -32.09
N SER A 288 3.44 -3.90 -31.50
CA SER A 288 4.78 -4.07 -32.11
C SER A 288 4.94 -5.30 -33.02
N LEU A 289 3.99 -6.26 -33.03
CA LEU A 289 4.09 -7.48 -33.84
C LEU A 289 3.09 -7.48 -34.99
N THR A 290 3.57 -7.75 -36.21
CA THR A 290 2.70 -7.99 -37.38
C THR A 290 2.49 -9.47 -37.53
N VAL A 291 1.25 -9.90 -37.49
CA VAL A 291 0.83 -11.26 -37.89
C VAL A 291 0.35 -11.19 -39.31
N ASP A 292 1.04 -11.88 -40.21
CA ASP A 292 0.73 -11.79 -41.64
C ASP A 292 -0.55 -12.53 -41.99
N GLY A 293 -1.29 -12.00 -43.00
CA GLY A 293 -2.50 -12.59 -43.58
C GLY A 293 -3.74 -12.49 -42.70
N VAL A 294 -3.75 -11.70 -41.65
CA VAL A 294 -4.93 -11.47 -40.80
C VAL A 294 -5.90 -10.52 -41.51
N THR A 295 -7.14 -10.98 -41.73
CA THR A 295 -8.25 -10.18 -42.24
C THR A 295 -9.44 -10.15 -41.29
N VAL A 296 -9.44 -11.01 -40.27
CA VAL A 296 -10.49 -11.04 -39.24
C VAL A 296 -9.90 -10.90 -37.85
N VAL A 297 -10.45 -9.98 -37.07
CA VAL A 297 -10.13 -9.82 -35.67
C VAL A 297 -11.32 -10.20 -34.80
N ILE A 298 -11.07 -10.90 -33.71
CA ILE A 298 -12.06 -11.19 -32.69
C ILE A 298 -11.50 -10.62 -31.37
N ASP A 299 -12.19 -9.64 -30.82
CA ASP A 299 -11.75 -8.95 -29.59
C ASP A 299 -12.68 -9.29 -28.43
N SER A 300 -12.11 -9.89 -27.37
CA SER A 300 -12.84 -10.17 -26.13
C SER A 300 -13.20 -8.91 -25.33
N GLY A 301 -12.61 -7.75 -25.64
CA GLY A 301 -12.76 -6.51 -24.88
C GLY A 301 -12.06 -6.52 -23.52
N LEU A 302 -11.22 -7.52 -23.27
CA LEU A 302 -10.54 -7.69 -21.99
C LEU A 302 -9.01 -7.65 -22.16
N ARG A 303 -8.34 -7.16 -21.13
CA ARG A 303 -6.88 -7.21 -20.99
C ARG A 303 -6.49 -7.58 -19.56
N ARG A 304 -5.32 -8.15 -19.39
CA ARG A 304 -4.73 -8.39 -18.07
C ARG A 304 -3.65 -7.35 -17.82
N THR A 305 -3.77 -6.63 -16.70
CA THR A 305 -2.81 -5.61 -16.28
C THR A 305 -2.35 -5.87 -14.85
N SER A 306 -1.16 -5.36 -14.54
CA SER A 306 -0.63 -5.38 -13.17
C SER A 306 -1.02 -4.06 -12.52
N LEU A 307 -1.76 -4.13 -11.41
CA LEU A 307 -2.06 -2.97 -10.57
C LEU A 307 -1.31 -3.11 -9.25
N PHE A 308 -0.64 -2.05 -8.86
CA PHE A 308 0.03 -2.00 -7.56
C PHE A 308 -0.97 -1.63 -6.46
N SER A 309 -0.95 -2.39 -5.37
CA SER A 309 -1.71 -2.08 -4.16
C SER A 309 -0.79 -1.43 -3.12
N PRO A 310 -0.88 -0.13 -2.85
CA PRO A 310 -0.08 0.52 -1.81
C PRO A 310 -0.32 -0.09 -0.43
N ARG A 311 -1.51 -0.63 -0.19
CA ARG A 311 -1.90 -1.24 1.08
C ARG A 311 -1.13 -2.52 1.39
N THR A 312 -0.76 -3.30 0.37
CA THR A 312 -0.01 -4.57 0.54
C THR A 312 1.41 -4.50 0.02
N GLY A 313 1.77 -3.42 -0.69
CA GLY A 313 3.05 -3.29 -1.38
C GLY A 313 3.24 -4.35 -2.47
N MET A 314 2.16 -4.79 -3.13
CA MET A 314 2.20 -5.88 -4.11
C MET A 314 1.55 -5.49 -5.42
N ASN A 315 2.09 -6.07 -6.49
CA ASN A 315 1.46 -6.05 -7.81
C ASN A 315 0.44 -7.18 -7.93
N ARG A 316 -0.78 -6.83 -8.35
CA ARG A 316 -1.86 -7.78 -8.60
C ARG A 316 -2.20 -7.81 -10.08
N LEU A 317 -2.20 -9.01 -10.67
CA LEU A 317 -2.69 -9.19 -12.03
C LEU A 317 -4.21 -9.23 -12.03
N VAL A 318 -4.82 -8.20 -12.60
CA VAL A 318 -6.28 -8.07 -12.72
C VAL A 318 -6.70 -8.14 -14.18
N THR A 319 -7.88 -8.69 -14.44
CA THR A 319 -8.52 -8.63 -15.76
C THR A 319 -9.46 -7.45 -15.79
N VAL A 320 -9.21 -6.51 -16.68
CA VAL A 320 -9.98 -5.27 -16.85
C VAL A 320 -10.51 -5.16 -18.27
N ARG A 321 -11.48 -4.28 -18.48
CA ARG A 321 -11.92 -3.89 -19.84
C ARG A 321 -10.76 -3.21 -20.56
N ALA A 322 -10.60 -3.50 -21.85
CA ALA A 322 -9.71 -2.75 -22.73
C ALA A 322 -10.26 -1.34 -22.92
N ALA A 323 -9.39 -0.35 -23.01
CA ALA A 323 -9.80 1.01 -23.38
C ALA A 323 -10.11 1.08 -24.89
N ARG A 324 -10.77 2.17 -25.30
CA ARG A 324 -11.21 2.34 -26.71
C ARG A 324 -10.02 2.40 -27.67
N ASP A 325 -8.95 3.11 -27.29
CA ASP A 325 -7.69 3.17 -28.07
C ASP A 325 -7.10 1.78 -28.33
N SER A 326 -7.04 0.93 -27.30
CA SER A 326 -6.58 -0.45 -27.40
C SER A 326 -7.52 -1.28 -28.32
N ALA A 327 -8.84 -1.18 -28.13
CA ALA A 327 -9.81 -1.86 -28.97
C ALA A 327 -9.72 -1.42 -30.45
N ASP A 328 -9.47 -0.15 -30.73
CA ASP A 328 -9.28 0.38 -32.08
C ASP A 328 -7.96 -0.09 -32.71
N GLN A 329 -6.86 -0.15 -31.92
CA GLN A 329 -5.60 -0.74 -32.40
C GLN A 329 -5.76 -2.22 -32.75
N ARG A 330 -6.49 -3.01 -31.94
CA ARG A 330 -6.80 -4.42 -32.21
C ARG A 330 -7.61 -4.54 -33.50
N ARG A 331 -8.65 -3.72 -33.67
CA ARG A 331 -9.47 -3.65 -34.88
C ARG A 331 -8.60 -3.38 -36.12
N GLY A 332 -7.68 -2.42 -36.04
CA GLY A 332 -6.78 -2.05 -37.12
C GLY A 332 -5.90 -3.19 -37.63
N ARG A 333 -5.72 -4.26 -36.84
CA ARG A 333 -4.99 -5.45 -37.30
C ARG A 333 -5.63 -6.17 -38.49
N ALA A 334 -6.96 -6.08 -38.63
CA ALA A 334 -7.68 -6.69 -39.76
C ALA A 334 -7.51 -5.92 -41.06
N GLY A 335 -7.20 -4.62 -41.05
CA GLY A 335 -7.14 -3.75 -42.23
C GLY A 335 -5.74 -3.49 -42.78
N ARG A 336 -4.74 -4.28 -42.49
CA ARG A 336 -3.34 -4.02 -42.91
C ARG A 336 -3.05 -4.35 -44.37
N THR A 337 -3.57 -5.44 -44.84
CA THR A 337 -3.25 -5.99 -46.18
C THR A 337 -4.44 -5.97 -47.14
N SER A 338 -5.64 -5.97 -46.61
CA SER A 338 -6.91 -5.98 -47.36
C SER A 338 -8.06 -5.48 -46.49
N PRO A 339 -9.25 -5.18 -47.05
CA PRO A 339 -10.42 -4.94 -46.21
C PRO A 339 -10.67 -6.10 -45.26
N GLY A 340 -11.07 -5.78 -44.02
CA GLY A 340 -11.23 -6.78 -42.99
C GLY A 340 -12.47 -6.60 -42.12
N VAL A 341 -12.64 -7.50 -41.14
CA VAL A 341 -13.77 -7.50 -40.21
C VAL A 341 -13.27 -7.65 -38.79
N CYS A 342 -13.85 -6.87 -37.85
CA CYS A 342 -13.59 -6.97 -36.42
C CYS A 342 -14.86 -7.31 -35.65
N TYR A 343 -14.87 -8.47 -35.00
CA TYR A 343 -15.93 -8.89 -34.09
C TYR A 343 -15.58 -8.42 -32.68
N ARG A 344 -16.32 -7.42 -32.15
CA ARG A 344 -16.25 -6.96 -30.76
C ARG A 344 -17.24 -7.77 -29.93
N LEU A 345 -16.73 -8.56 -28.96
CA LEU A 345 -17.56 -9.44 -28.13
C LEU A 345 -18.27 -8.71 -27.00
N TRP A 346 -18.77 -7.51 -27.29
CA TRP A 346 -19.61 -6.67 -26.42
C TRP A 346 -20.58 -5.86 -27.28
N SER A 347 -21.51 -5.19 -26.62
CA SER A 347 -22.53 -4.35 -27.28
C SER A 347 -22.00 -2.97 -27.66
N GLU A 348 -22.64 -2.32 -28.63
CA GLU A 348 -22.30 -0.94 -29.03
C GLU A 348 -22.49 0.06 -27.87
N ALA A 349 -23.46 -0.18 -26.99
CA ALA A 349 -23.67 0.65 -25.80
C ALA A 349 -22.48 0.53 -24.81
N GLU A 350 -21.97 -0.69 -24.59
CA GLU A 350 -20.76 -0.90 -23.78
C GLU A 350 -19.53 -0.29 -24.44
N ASP A 351 -19.43 -0.26 -25.75
CA ASP A 351 -18.32 0.37 -26.46
C ASP A 351 -18.24 1.88 -26.20
N ARG A 352 -19.39 2.55 -26.20
CA ARG A 352 -19.48 3.99 -25.88
C ARG A 352 -19.06 4.31 -24.43
N ALA A 353 -19.22 3.34 -23.51
CA ALA A 353 -18.88 3.47 -22.11
C ALA A 353 -17.40 3.12 -21.79
N LEU A 354 -16.62 2.64 -22.76
CA LEU A 354 -15.21 2.32 -22.56
C LEU A 354 -14.40 3.60 -22.23
N PRO A 355 -13.41 3.50 -21.33
CA PRO A 355 -12.44 4.56 -21.15
C PRO A 355 -11.80 4.94 -22.50
N ALA A 356 -11.58 6.21 -22.74
CA ALA A 356 -11.04 6.66 -24.02
C ALA A 356 -9.63 6.14 -24.28
N ARG A 357 -8.80 6.10 -23.23
CA ARG A 357 -7.37 5.72 -23.28
C ARG A 357 -6.99 4.76 -22.15
N THR A 358 -6.00 3.96 -22.41
CA THR A 358 -5.33 3.14 -21.39
C THR A 358 -4.58 4.06 -20.44
N PRO A 359 -4.76 3.92 -19.09
CA PRO A 359 -3.99 4.69 -18.13
C PRO A 359 -2.48 4.47 -18.31
N PRO A 360 -1.65 5.53 -18.20
CA PRO A 360 -0.19 5.37 -18.16
C PRO A 360 0.26 4.49 -16.99
N GLU A 361 1.26 3.66 -17.21
CA GLU A 361 1.76 2.73 -16.19
C GLU A 361 2.24 3.44 -14.91
N ILE A 362 2.79 4.65 -15.05
CA ILE A 362 3.28 5.47 -13.92
C ILE A 362 2.19 5.78 -12.88
N LEU A 363 0.91 5.74 -13.26
CA LEU A 363 -0.22 5.97 -12.36
C LEU A 363 -0.66 4.70 -11.61
N GLU A 364 -0.30 3.51 -12.09
CA GLU A 364 -0.80 2.22 -11.61
C GLU A 364 0.29 1.29 -11.07
N ALA A 365 1.57 1.54 -11.39
CA ALA A 365 2.69 0.67 -11.05
C ALA A 365 3.23 0.88 -9.62
N ASP A 366 4.06 -0.08 -9.18
CA ASP A 366 4.93 0.09 -8.02
C ASP A 366 6.01 1.14 -8.35
N LEU A 367 6.02 2.22 -7.58
CA LEU A 367 6.95 3.33 -7.79
C LEU A 367 8.28 3.18 -7.04
N ALA A 368 8.50 2.11 -6.28
CA ALA A 368 9.77 1.91 -5.57
C ALA A 368 10.98 1.81 -6.51
N PRO A 369 10.90 1.11 -7.67
CA PRO A 369 11.97 1.17 -8.67
C PRO A 369 12.20 2.58 -9.20
N LEU A 370 11.14 3.31 -9.56
CA LEU A 370 11.23 4.69 -10.05
C LEU A 370 11.90 5.62 -9.03
N ALA A 371 11.46 5.55 -7.77
CA ALA A 371 12.00 6.39 -6.70
C ALA A 371 13.50 6.12 -6.46
N LEU A 372 13.95 4.86 -6.55
CA LEU A 372 15.35 4.50 -6.46
C LEU A 372 16.16 5.05 -7.64
N GLU A 373 15.62 4.95 -8.85
CA GLU A 373 16.27 5.47 -10.07
C GLU A 373 16.38 7.00 -10.03
N LEU A 374 15.35 7.72 -9.57
CA LEU A 374 15.41 9.18 -9.40
C LEU A 374 16.41 9.59 -8.32
N ALA A 375 16.45 8.90 -7.20
CA ALA A 375 17.45 9.14 -6.17
C ALA A 375 18.87 8.83 -6.64
N ALA A 376 19.06 7.81 -7.48
CA ALA A 376 20.36 7.49 -8.08
C ALA A 376 20.78 8.55 -9.12
N TRP A 377 19.84 9.12 -9.82
CA TRP A 377 20.05 10.24 -10.74
C TRP A 377 20.45 11.53 -10.01
N GLY A 378 20.06 11.68 -8.74
CA GLY A 378 20.32 12.86 -7.91
C GLY A 378 19.12 13.79 -7.79
N ALA A 379 17.94 13.40 -8.29
CA ALA A 379 16.70 14.15 -8.10
C ALA A 379 16.16 13.91 -6.70
N GLY A 380 15.89 15.00 -5.96
CA GLY A 380 15.30 14.95 -4.62
C GLY A 380 13.78 14.75 -4.64
N SER A 381 13.13 15.17 -5.74
CA SER A 381 11.69 15.08 -5.96
C SER A 381 11.39 14.79 -7.44
N PRO A 382 10.29 14.10 -7.75
CA PRO A 382 9.82 13.97 -9.12
C PRO A 382 9.58 15.32 -9.82
N ASP A 383 9.19 16.35 -9.07
CA ASP A 383 8.89 17.69 -9.59
C ASP A 383 10.09 18.40 -10.20
N GLU A 384 11.30 17.89 -9.97
CA GLU A 384 12.53 18.40 -10.59
C GLU A 384 12.70 18.00 -12.06
N LEU A 385 11.86 17.09 -12.56
CA LEU A 385 11.90 16.59 -13.93
C LEU A 385 10.60 16.95 -14.66
N ALA A 386 10.71 17.01 -15.99
CA ALA A 386 9.56 17.24 -16.86
C ALA A 386 8.87 15.91 -17.21
N TRP A 387 7.61 15.78 -16.85
CA TRP A 387 6.79 14.59 -17.09
C TRP A 387 5.61 14.88 -18.01
N LEU A 388 5.22 13.90 -18.81
CA LEU A 388 3.93 13.94 -19.49
C LEU A 388 2.78 13.72 -18.50
N ASP A 389 2.93 12.73 -17.62
CA ASP A 389 2.12 12.50 -16.44
C ASP A 389 3.06 12.26 -15.26
N ALA A 390 2.98 13.10 -14.23
CA ALA A 390 3.83 12.97 -13.05
C ALA A 390 3.43 11.76 -12.20
N PRO A 391 4.39 11.12 -11.51
CA PRO A 391 4.06 10.03 -10.58
C PRO A 391 3.16 10.54 -9.44
N PRO A 392 2.12 9.78 -9.03
CA PRO A 392 1.22 10.19 -7.96
C PRO A 392 1.95 10.37 -6.62
N ALA A 393 1.70 11.49 -5.92
CA ALA A 393 2.44 11.87 -4.72
C ALA A 393 2.37 10.84 -3.59
N ALA A 394 1.18 10.29 -3.28
CA ALA A 394 1.02 9.35 -2.17
C ALA A 394 1.70 7.98 -2.43
N PRO A 395 1.54 7.31 -3.59
CA PRO A 395 2.32 6.12 -3.93
C PRO A 395 3.84 6.39 -3.96
N TYR A 396 4.28 7.54 -4.45
CA TYR A 396 5.70 7.90 -4.47
C TYR A 396 6.27 8.07 -3.05
N ALA A 397 5.55 8.76 -2.16
CA ALA A 397 5.93 8.87 -0.75
C ALA A 397 6.03 7.51 -0.07
N SER A 398 5.07 6.60 -0.33
CA SER A 398 5.11 5.23 0.19
C SER A 398 6.32 4.45 -0.33
N ALA A 399 6.70 4.65 -1.59
CA ALA A 399 7.92 4.08 -2.18
C ALA A 399 9.18 4.62 -1.47
N GLY A 400 9.23 5.91 -1.16
CA GLY A 400 10.31 6.53 -0.39
C GLY A 400 10.48 5.92 1.00
N LEU A 401 9.37 5.72 1.73
CA LEU A 401 9.38 5.05 3.04
C LEU A 401 9.92 3.61 2.95
N LEU A 402 9.49 2.86 1.94
CA LEU A 402 10.03 1.52 1.70
C LEU A 402 11.55 1.57 1.44
N LEU A 403 12.02 2.48 0.62
CA LEU A 403 13.44 2.62 0.31
C LEU A 403 14.27 3.03 1.54
N GLN A 404 13.71 3.85 2.43
CA GLN A 404 14.33 4.15 3.73
C GLN A 404 14.40 2.89 4.61
N GLN A 405 13.33 2.13 4.71
CA GLN A 405 13.31 0.87 5.46
C GLN A 405 14.33 -0.14 4.92
N LEU A 406 14.52 -0.20 3.61
CA LEU A 406 15.54 -1.04 2.98
C LEU A 406 16.96 -0.44 3.06
N GLY A 407 17.14 0.72 3.69
CA GLY A 407 18.43 1.40 3.81
C GLY A 407 18.97 1.97 2.49
N ALA A 408 18.13 2.04 1.45
CA ALA A 408 18.50 2.63 0.16
C ALA A 408 18.54 4.16 0.21
N LEU A 409 17.68 4.75 1.02
CA LEU A 409 17.66 6.20 1.30
C LEU A 409 17.96 6.47 2.77
N ASP A 410 18.57 7.60 3.06
CA ASP A 410 18.74 8.12 4.42
C ASP A 410 17.43 8.81 4.91
N ALA A 411 17.43 9.26 6.17
CA ALA A 411 16.27 9.96 6.75
C ALA A 411 15.92 11.28 6.03
N ALA A 412 16.87 11.86 5.27
CA ALA A 412 16.65 13.05 4.45
C ALA A 412 16.23 12.71 3.01
N GLY A 413 15.99 11.45 2.69
CA GLY A 413 15.59 10.97 1.37
C GLY A 413 16.74 10.87 0.34
N ARG A 414 18.00 11.03 0.75
CA ARG A 414 19.15 10.95 -0.15
C ARG A 414 19.64 9.52 -0.29
N ILE A 415 20.11 9.17 -1.50
CA ILE A 415 20.59 7.82 -1.78
C ILE A 415 21.85 7.48 -0.97
N THR A 416 21.83 6.31 -0.33
CA THR A 416 22.97 5.77 0.43
C THR A 416 23.95 5.02 -0.49
N GLY A 417 25.11 4.61 0.05
CA GLY A 417 26.01 3.68 -0.64
C GLY A 417 25.33 2.35 -0.99
N HIS A 418 24.51 1.82 -0.06
CA HIS A 418 23.70 0.63 -0.26
C HIS A 418 22.66 0.83 -1.37
N GLY A 419 21.97 1.98 -1.38
CA GLY A 419 21.01 2.34 -2.43
C GLY A 419 21.63 2.39 -3.82
N ARG A 420 22.87 2.94 -3.95
CA ARG A 420 23.59 2.94 -5.23
C ARG A 420 23.92 1.54 -5.72
N GLN A 421 24.32 0.64 -4.82
CA GLN A 421 24.55 -0.76 -5.16
C GLN A 421 23.24 -1.46 -5.57
N MET A 422 22.12 -1.15 -4.91
CA MET A 422 20.79 -1.66 -5.29
C MET A 422 20.39 -1.20 -6.69
N ALA A 423 20.56 0.09 -7.02
CA ALA A 423 20.27 0.64 -8.35
C ALA A 423 21.16 -0.02 -9.43
N ALA A 424 22.45 -0.23 -9.15
CA ALA A 424 23.39 -0.89 -10.08
C ALA A 424 22.97 -2.32 -10.45
N LEU A 425 22.31 -3.07 -9.54
CA LEU A 425 21.79 -4.40 -9.83
C LEU A 425 20.65 -4.37 -10.87
N GLY A 426 19.85 -3.30 -10.92
CA GLY A 426 18.70 -3.18 -11.83
C GLY A 426 17.63 -4.24 -11.58
N LEU A 427 17.42 -4.58 -10.33
CA LEU A 427 16.35 -5.40 -9.79
C LEU A 427 15.34 -4.53 -9.05
N HIS A 428 14.18 -5.09 -8.79
CA HIS A 428 13.28 -4.48 -7.82
C HIS A 428 14.02 -4.22 -6.50
N PRO A 429 13.87 -3.03 -5.85
CA PRO A 429 14.64 -2.66 -4.66
C PRO A 429 14.63 -3.72 -3.55
N ARG A 430 13.48 -4.36 -3.32
CA ARG A 430 13.34 -5.46 -2.34
C ARG A 430 14.28 -6.62 -2.62
N LEU A 431 14.36 -7.07 -3.86
CA LEU A 431 15.24 -8.18 -4.26
C LEU A 431 16.71 -7.75 -4.28
N ALA A 432 17.00 -6.53 -4.74
CA ALA A 432 18.35 -5.98 -4.71
C ALA A 432 18.88 -5.91 -3.27
N HIS A 433 18.08 -5.43 -2.32
CA HIS A 433 18.43 -5.42 -0.90
C HIS A 433 18.69 -6.82 -0.37
N MET A 434 17.81 -7.79 -0.66
CA MET A 434 17.99 -9.19 -0.26
C MET A 434 19.33 -9.75 -0.75
N LEU A 435 19.68 -9.51 -2.04
CA LEU A 435 20.93 -10.02 -2.60
C LEU A 435 22.16 -9.41 -1.92
N LEU A 436 22.16 -8.11 -1.67
CA LEU A 436 23.29 -7.43 -1.01
C LEU A 436 23.45 -7.89 0.44
N ARG A 437 22.36 -8.02 1.19
CA ARG A 437 22.40 -8.55 2.56
C ARG A 437 22.85 -10.00 2.60
N ALA A 438 22.35 -10.82 1.67
CA ALA A 438 22.75 -12.22 1.55
C ALA A 438 24.24 -12.38 1.22
N ARG A 439 24.80 -11.50 0.36
CA ARG A 439 26.23 -11.48 0.03
C ARG A 439 27.09 -11.28 1.28
N GLU A 440 26.73 -10.34 2.15
CA GLU A 440 27.41 -10.08 3.42
C GLU A 440 27.44 -11.33 4.33
N LEU A 441 26.48 -12.22 4.18
CA LEU A 441 26.32 -13.45 4.96
C LEU A 441 26.90 -14.70 4.28
N GLY A 442 27.50 -14.57 3.06
CA GLY A 442 27.94 -15.70 2.28
C GLY A 442 26.83 -16.57 1.67
N LEU A 443 25.61 -16.01 1.55
CA LEU A 443 24.40 -16.67 1.04
C LEU A 443 24.01 -16.21 -0.37
N ALA A 444 24.98 -15.73 -1.17
CA ALA A 444 24.72 -15.17 -2.49
C ALA A 444 24.05 -16.18 -3.45
N GLU A 445 24.56 -17.42 -3.53
CA GLU A 445 24.02 -18.48 -4.40
C GLU A 445 22.52 -18.75 -4.12
N PRO A 446 22.08 -19.08 -2.88
CA PRO A 446 20.68 -19.33 -2.61
C PRO A 446 19.81 -18.06 -2.76
N ALA A 447 20.35 -16.87 -2.48
CA ALA A 447 19.61 -15.62 -2.66
C ALA A 447 19.38 -15.32 -4.15
N CYS A 448 20.36 -15.51 -5.02
CA CYS A 448 20.21 -15.35 -6.46
C CYS A 448 19.19 -16.33 -7.05
N ALA A 449 19.22 -17.59 -6.59
CA ALA A 449 18.23 -18.58 -6.96
C ALA A 449 16.83 -18.20 -6.50
N LEU A 450 16.69 -17.69 -5.27
CA LEU A 450 15.43 -17.23 -4.71
C LEU A 450 14.90 -15.98 -5.44
N ALA A 451 15.77 -15.01 -5.73
CA ALA A 451 15.39 -13.82 -6.50
C ALA A 451 14.86 -14.20 -7.88
N ALA A 452 15.53 -15.14 -8.57
CA ALA A 452 15.08 -15.64 -9.85
C ALA A 452 13.74 -16.39 -9.77
N LEU A 453 13.49 -17.13 -8.68
CA LEU A 453 12.20 -17.76 -8.39
C LEU A 453 11.08 -16.76 -8.21
N LEU A 454 11.35 -15.65 -7.49
CA LEU A 454 10.36 -14.62 -7.19
C LEU A 454 10.04 -13.72 -8.39
N GLU A 455 10.98 -13.60 -9.35
CA GLU A 455 10.74 -12.88 -10.61
C GLU A 455 10.02 -13.73 -11.67
N GLU A 456 10.26 -15.04 -11.68
CA GLU A 456 9.62 -15.93 -12.64
C GLU A 456 8.24 -16.37 -12.15
N ARG A 457 7.44 -16.86 -13.10
CA ARG A 457 6.16 -17.45 -12.77
C ARG A 457 6.36 -18.81 -12.10
N GLU A 458 5.25 -19.33 -11.56
CA GLU A 458 5.19 -20.62 -10.89
C GLU A 458 6.04 -21.74 -11.57
N LEU A 459 6.96 -22.28 -10.79
CA LEU A 459 7.85 -23.36 -11.21
C LEU A 459 7.14 -24.71 -11.24
N LEU A 460 6.21 -24.94 -10.30
CA LEU A 460 5.56 -26.22 -10.07
C LEU A 460 4.17 -26.27 -10.74
N LYS A 461 3.81 -27.40 -11.33
CA LYS A 461 2.52 -27.62 -11.97
C LYS A 461 1.56 -28.45 -11.10
N GLY A 462 0.27 -28.30 -11.34
CA GLY A 462 -0.77 -29.11 -10.71
C GLY A 462 -0.93 -28.88 -9.19
N ALA A 463 -1.06 -29.97 -8.44
CA ALA A 463 -1.25 -29.92 -6.99
C ALA A 463 -0.01 -29.39 -6.25
N ALA A 464 1.19 -29.69 -6.74
CA ALA A 464 2.44 -29.22 -6.16
C ALA A 464 2.59 -27.69 -6.24
N GLY A 465 2.03 -27.04 -7.27
CA GLY A 465 2.01 -25.58 -7.40
C GLY A 465 1.10 -24.88 -6.39
N ARG A 466 0.22 -25.60 -5.70
CA ARG A 466 -0.65 -25.04 -4.65
C ARG A 466 0.01 -24.97 -3.28
N ASP A 467 1.17 -25.64 -3.11
CA ASP A 467 1.93 -25.60 -1.87
C ASP A 467 2.64 -24.23 -1.75
N GLY A 468 2.36 -23.51 -0.67
CA GLY A 468 2.91 -22.18 -0.39
C GLY A 468 4.33 -22.16 0.15
N ASP A 469 4.97 -23.33 0.38
CA ASP A 469 6.31 -23.42 0.95
C ASP A 469 7.41 -23.15 -0.10
N LEU A 470 8.05 -21.98 0.02
CA LEU A 470 9.16 -21.57 -0.86
C LEU A 470 10.40 -22.44 -0.74
N ARG A 471 10.63 -23.10 0.40
CA ARG A 471 11.81 -23.94 0.63
C ARG A 471 11.87 -25.09 -0.38
N ARG A 472 10.72 -25.67 -0.72
CA ARG A 472 10.63 -26.77 -1.70
C ARG A 472 11.06 -26.33 -3.09
N ARG A 473 10.63 -25.12 -3.51
CA ARG A 473 11.01 -24.57 -4.82
C ARG A 473 12.49 -24.22 -4.86
N LEU A 474 13.00 -23.59 -3.80
CA LEU A 474 14.40 -23.23 -3.68
C LEU A 474 15.31 -24.47 -3.68
N ALA A 475 14.98 -25.50 -2.89
CA ALA A 475 15.73 -26.75 -2.84
C ALA A 475 15.80 -27.42 -4.23
N LEU A 476 14.71 -27.39 -4.99
CA LEU A 476 14.65 -27.96 -6.33
C LEU A 476 15.55 -27.20 -7.31
N VAL A 477 15.56 -25.86 -7.27
CA VAL A 477 16.43 -25.03 -8.11
C VAL A 477 17.90 -25.27 -7.77
N LEU A 478 18.26 -25.29 -6.48
CA LEU A 478 19.63 -25.51 -6.04
C LEU A 478 20.15 -26.92 -6.37
N ALA A 479 19.28 -27.93 -6.25
CA ALA A 479 19.63 -29.31 -6.67
C ALA A 479 19.88 -29.39 -8.19
N ALA A 480 19.05 -28.71 -8.99
CA ALA A 480 19.22 -28.65 -10.43
C ALA A 480 20.50 -27.89 -10.85
N ALA A 481 20.82 -26.79 -10.13
CA ALA A 481 22.07 -26.04 -10.34
C ALA A 481 23.33 -26.89 -10.16
N LYS A 482 23.31 -27.83 -9.18
CA LYS A 482 24.41 -28.77 -8.90
C LYS A 482 24.42 -30.02 -9.80
N GLY A 483 23.50 -30.10 -10.78
CA GLY A 483 23.42 -31.26 -11.68
C GLY A 483 22.91 -32.55 -11.04
N ALA A 484 22.34 -32.45 -9.82
CA ALA A 484 21.79 -33.62 -9.13
C ALA A 484 20.50 -34.07 -9.84
N ARG A 485 20.59 -35.23 -10.53
CA ARG A 485 19.44 -35.95 -11.10
C ARG A 485 18.87 -36.84 -10.00
N GLY A 486 18.04 -36.29 -9.15
CA GLY A 486 17.30 -37.02 -8.12
C GLY A 486 15.86 -37.28 -8.59
N ALA A 487 15.42 -38.53 -8.56
CA ALA A 487 14.03 -38.91 -8.80
C ALA A 487 13.16 -38.52 -7.60
N SER A 488 12.83 -37.25 -7.45
CA SER A 488 11.81 -36.84 -6.51
C SER A 488 10.51 -36.47 -7.28
N SER A 489 9.35 -36.79 -6.74
CA SER A 489 8.05 -36.41 -7.29
C SER A 489 7.91 -34.91 -7.55
N ALA A 490 8.70 -34.07 -6.88
CA ALA A 490 8.78 -32.64 -7.10
C ALA A 490 9.47 -32.25 -8.42
N GLN A 491 10.44 -33.07 -8.90
CA GLN A 491 11.10 -32.85 -10.19
C GLN A 491 10.19 -33.18 -11.39
N GLU A 492 9.30 -34.16 -11.24
CA GLU A 492 8.30 -34.50 -12.26
C GLU A 492 7.23 -33.41 -12.40
N ALA A 493 6.94 -32.66 -11.32
CA ALA A 493 5.98 -31.56 -11.31
C ALA A 493 6.55 -30.24 -11.81
N ALA A 494 7.86 -30.09 -11.96
CA ALA A 494 8.52 -28.86 -12.39
C ALA A 494 8.34 -28.60 -13.89
N ASP A 495 8.17 -27.32 -14.27
CA ASP A 495 8.25 -26.90 -15.67
C ASP A 495 9.71 -26.79 -16.09
N PRO A 496 10.22 -27.64 -17.01
CA PRO A 496 11.62 -27.62 -17.40
C PRO A 496 12.07 -26.30 -18.02
N ALA A 497 11.18 -25.63 -18.76
CA ALA A 497 11.47 -24.33 -19.38
C ALA A 497 11.56 -23.21 -18.33
N ALA A 498 10.69 -23.20 -17.32
CA ALA A 498 10.75 -22.27 -16.20
C ALA A 498 12.02 -22.50 -15.38
N LEU A 499 12.35 -23.75 -15.08
CA LEU A 499 13.56 -24.09 -14.33
C LEU A 499 14.84 -23.61 -15.04
N GLN A 500 14.94 -23.80 -16.35
CA GLN A 500 16.07 -23.31 -17.15
C GLN A 500 16.21 -21.79 -17.10
N ARG A 501 15.08 -21.05 -17.21
CA ARG A 501 15.10 -19.59 -17.10
C ARG A 501 15.55 -19.14 -15.71
N ILE A 502 15.04 -19.77 -14.66
CA ILE A 502 15.40 -19.46 -13.26
C ILE A 502 16.91 -19.67 -13.06
N LEU A 503 17.45 -20.78 -13.51
CA LEU A 503 18.88 -21.07 -13.42
C LEU A 503 19.74 -20.07 -14.19
N GLN A 504 19.30 -19.66 -15.37
CA GLN A 504 19.97 -18.63 -16.15
C GLN A 504 19.97 -17.28 -15.47
N LEU A 505 18.80 -16.85 -14.94
CA LEU A 505 18.65 -15.60 -14.20
C LEU A 505 19.50 -15.60 -12.92
N GLY A 506 19.47 -16.67 -12.16
CA GLY A 506 20.27 -16.81 -10.94
C GLY A 506 21.77 -16.60 -11.21
N ARG A 507 22.31 -17.25 -12.25
CA ARG A 507 23.71 -17.07 -12.67
C ARG A 507 24.03 -15.64 -13.10
N GLN A 508 23.10 -14.97 -13.76
CA GLN A 508 23.28 -13.56 -14.16
C GLN A 508 23.36 -12.63 -12.96
N TRP A 509 22.54 -12.87 -11.94
CA TRP A 509 22.58 -12.08 -10.70
C TRP A 509 23.86 -12.34 -9.92
N GLU A 510 24.30 -13.58 -9.84
CA GLU A 510 25.54 -13.96 -9.18
C GLU A 510 26.74 -13.27 -9.84
N ALA A 511 26.83 -13.31 -11.17
CA ALA A 511 27.87 -12.60 -11.91
C ALA A 511 27.87 -11.09 -11.62
N ARG A 512 26.69 -10.47 -11.58
CA ARG A 512 26.58 -9.03 -11.26
C ARG A 512 26.95 -8.68 -9.83
N LEU A 513 26.63 -9.54 -8.86
CA LEU A 513 27.07 -9.34 -7.48
C LEU A 513 28.60 -9.38 -7.36
N LEU A 514 29.26 -10.27 -8.13
CA LEU A 514 30.72 -10.36 -8.19
C LEU A 514 31.33 -9.13 -8.88
N GLU A 515 30.71 -8.58 -9.90
CA GLU A 515 31.14 -7.34 -10.56
C GLU A 515 31.15 -6.13 -9.60
N LEU A 516 30.21 -6.06 -8.65
CA LEU A 516 30.17 -4.98 -7.64
C LEU A 516 31.35 -5.04 -6.64
N ASP A 517 32.00 -6.20 -6.50
CA ASP A 517 33.16 -6.38 -5.60
C ASP A 517 34.48 -6.01 -6.27
N GLN A 518 34.51 -5.89 -7.59
CA GLN A 518 35.72 -5.46 -8.28
C GLN A 518 35.89 -3.97 -8.10
N PRO A 519 37.03 -3.48 -7.56
CA PRO A 519 37.32 -2.07 -7.57
C PRO A 519 37.25 -1.61 -9.02
N ALA A 520 36.71 -0.44 -9.25
CA ALA A 520 36.58 0.19 -10.59
C ALA A 520 38.02 0.31 -11.19
N ASN A 521 38.53 -0.80 -11.70
CA ASN A 521 39.82 -0.83 -12.40
C ASN A 521 39.62 -0.36 -13.83
N GLY A 522 39.95 0.94 -14.02
CA GLY A 522 40.70 1.37 -15.19
C GLY A 522 40.19 0.98 -16.57
N ALA A 523 38.98 1.50 -16.97
CA ALA A 523 38.69 1.60 -18.40
C ALA A 523 37.92 2.87 -18.73
N ALA A 524 38.27 4.00 -18.12
CA ALA A 524 37.90 5.36 -18.56
C ALA A 524 38.68 6.47 -17.81
N ALA A 525 39.92 6.28 -17.51
CA ALA A 525 40.79 7.31 -16.94
C ALA A 525 42.04 7.59 -17.81
N GLU A 526 41.90 7.47 -19.11
CA GLU A 526 42.87 8.08 -20.04
C GLU A 526 42.16 9.11 -20.89
N GLY A 527 42.30 10.37 -20.48
CA GLY A 527 41.95 11.51 -21.27
C GLY A 527 40.79 12.35 -20.76
N LEU A 528 41.00 13.06 -19.66
CA LEU A 528 40.54 14.45 -19.50
C LEU A 528 41.14 14.99 -18.19
N ALA A 529 42.22 15.75 -18.36
CA ALA A 529 42.76 16.58 -17.29
C ALA A 529 41.72 17.63 -16.91
N ALA A 530 41.40 17.74 -15.62
CA ALA A 530 40.57 18.80 -15.09
C ALA A 530 41.18 20.17 -15.39
N PRO A 531 40.39 21.18 -15.82
CA PRO A 531 40.89 22.54 -15.93
C PRO A 531 41.20 23.09 -14.53
N PRO A 532 42.26 23.92 -14.40
CA PRO A 532 42.66 24.43 -13.10
C PRO A 532 41.63 25.45 -12.60
N ALA A 533 41.20 25.25 -11.35
CA ALA A 533 40.37 26.21 -10.64
C ALA A 533 41.07 27.56 -10.50
N ALA A 534 40.43 28.61 -10.98
CA ALA A 534 40.88 29.98 -10.79
C ALA A 534 40.85 30.34 -9.30
N GLN A 535 42.01 30.54 -8.71
CA GLN A 535 42.19 31.07 -7.38
C GLN A 535 42.03 32.57 -7.40
N THR A 536 41.02 33.12 -6.74
CA THR A 536 41.00 34.50 -6.29
C THR A 536 41.34 34.54 -4.80
N PRO A 537 42.31 35.36 -4.37
CA PRO A 537 42.70 35.42 -2.95
C PRO A 537 41.83 36.40 -2.19
N VAL A 538 41.34 36.00 -1.02
CA VAL A 538 40.76 36.88 -0.01
C VAL A 538 41.59 36.71 1.29
N PRO A 539 41.99 37.78 1.97
CA PRO A 539 42.92 37.72 3.08
C PRO A 539 42.25 37.44 4.41
N GLY A 540 42.90 36.60 5.14
CA GLY A 540 43.14 36.47 6.61
C GLY A 540 42.03 36.75 7.60
N THR A 541 41.61 35.66 8.25
CA THR A 541 41.33 35.71 9.71
C THR A 541 41.69 34.35 10.34
N LEU A 542 42.53 34.47 11.39
CA LEU A 542 42.96 33.37 12.24
C LEU A 542 41.77 32.84 13.06
N SER A 543 41.57 31.54 13.07
CA SER A 543 40.71 30.87 14.06
C SER A 543 41.34 29.54 14.49
N PRO A 544 41.17 29.13 15.74
CA PRO A 544 41.97 28.10 16.38
C PRO A 544 41.59 26.69 15.94
N GLN A 545 42.55 25.84 15.84
CA GLN A 545 42.47 24.43 15.50
C GLN A 545 41.70 23.67 16.58
N THR A 546 40.56 23.12 16.22
CA THR A 546 39.90 22.04 16.95
C THR A 546 40.27 20.71 16.25
N PRO A 547 40.69 19.67 16.97
CA PRO A 547 41.02 18.39 16.34
C PRO A 547 39.77 17.73 15.74
N PRO A 548 39.92 16.96 14.66
CA PRO A 548 38.77 16.32 13.99
C PRO A 548 38.14 15.28 14.92
N ALA A 549 36.85 15.44 15.16
CA ALA A 549 36.03 14.46 15.85
C ALA A 549 36.09 13.13 15.07
N GLN A 550 36.62 12.11 15.68
CA GLN A 550 36.57 10.76 15.18
C GLN A 550 35.11 10.32 15.11
N SER A 551 34.63 10.08 13.89
CA SER A 551 33.36 9.39 13.67
C SER A 551 33.36 8.06 14.41
N PRO A 552 32.30 7.68 15.13
CA PRO A 552 32.24 6.37 15.74
C PRO A 552 32.28 5.30 14.65
N ARG A 553 33.38 4.55 14.62
CA ARG A 553 33.47 3.31 13.86
C ARG A 553 32.37 2.41 14.40
N SER A 554 31.38 2.10 13.59
CA SER A 554 30.41 1.04 13.85
C SER A 554 31.20 -0.25 14.04
N HIS A 555 31.31 -0.71 15.27
CA HIS A 555 31.74 -2.07 15.55
C HIS A 555 30.60 -3.00 15.12
N ALA A 556 30.62 -3.40 13.84
CA ALA A 556 29.92 -4.61 13.44
C ALA A 556 30.54 -5.78 14.28
N PRO A 557 29.75 -6.57 15.00
CA PRO A 557 30.27 -7.76 15.63
C PRO A 557 30.87 -8.65 14.54
N GLN A 558 32.11 -9.07 14.71
CA GLN A 558 32.77 -10.02 13.84
C GLN A 558 31.95 -11.32 13.87
N ALA A 559 31.09 -11.49 12.89
CA ALA A 559 30.41 -12.75 12.64
C ALA A 559 31.46 -13.75 12.20
N GLN A 560 31.66 -14.80 13.00
CA GLN A 560 32.42 -15.95 12.57
C GLN A 560 31.88 -16.44 11.21
N PRO A 561 32.71 -16.86 10.25
CA PRO A 561 32.27 -17.26 8.92
C PRO A 561 31.37 -18.49 9.03
N ARG A 562 30.07 -18.27 8.97
CA ARG A 562 29.05 -19.34 8.83
C ARG A 562 29.05 -19.98 7.43
N ALA A 563 30.00 -19.64 6.58
CA ALA A 563 30.08 -20.09 5.19
C ALA A 563 30.13 -21.62 5.04
N GLU A 564 30.68 -22.35 6.02
CA GLU A 564 30.70 -23.81 5.97
C GLU A 564 29.41 -24.49 6.42
N LEU A 565 28.58 -23.81 7.26
CA LEU A 565 27.29 -24.33 7.71
C LEU A 565 26.15 -24.07 6.69
N GLY A 566 26.26 -23.05 5.84
CA GLY A 566 25.25 -22.66 4.85
C GLY A 566 25.11 -23.67 3.68
N LEU A 567 26.14 -24.39 3.35
CA LEU A 567 26.14 -25.33 2.23
C LEU A 567 25.41 -26.67 2.52
N GLN A 568 25.16 -26.99 3.79
CA GLN A 568 24.52 -28.26 4.17
C GLN A 568 23.00 -28.23 4.24
N ARG A 569 22.37 -27.06 4.49
CA ARG A 569 20.92 -26.87 4.56
C ARG A 569 20.48 -25.48 4.06
N PRO A 570 20.47 -25.25 2.75
CA PRO A 570 20.08 -23.96 2.18
C PRO A 570 18.61 -23.61 2.43
N ASP A 571 17.76 -24.60 2.68
CA ASP A 571 16.36 -24.45 3.05
C ASP A 571 16.15 -23.69 4.38
N ARG A 572 17.11 -23.80 5.32
CA ARG A 572 17.06 -23.09 6.62
C ARG A 572 17.08 -21.56 6.46
N TYR A 573 17.80 -21.05 5.46
CA TYR A 573 17.95 -19.62 5.27
C TYR A 573 16.88 -18.98 4.36
N CYS A 574 15.99 -19.80 3.80
CA CYS A 574 14.96 -19.30 2.90
C CYS A 574 14.09 -18.21 3.56
N GLY A 575 13.63 -18.42 4.79
CA GLY A 575 12.86 -17.43 5.55
C GLY A 575 13.62 -16.16 5.84
N LEU A 576 14.90 -16.27 6.22
CA LEU A 576 15.77 -15.11 6.44
C LEU A 576 15.96 -14.30 5.16
N LEU A 577 16.22 -14.95 4.03
CA LEU A 577 16.38 -14.28 2.74
C LEU A 577 15.08 -13.57 2.32
N VAL A 578 13.94 -14.24 2.45
CA VAL A 578 12.62 -13.63 2.17
C VAL A 578 12.37 -12.44 3.09
N SER A 579 12.76 -12.51 4.36
CA SER A 579 12.56 -11.40 5.31
C SER A 579 13.34 -10.16 4.89
N PHE A 580 14.55 -10.28 4.33
CA PHE A 580 15.28 -9.14 3.80
C PHE A 580 14.56 -8.47 2.62
N ALA A 581 13.92 -9.25 1.73
CA ALA A 581 13.12 -8.67 0.65
C ALA A 581 11.82 -8.03 1.14
N TYR A 582 11.19 -8.62 2.15
CA TYR A 582 9.86 -8.26 2.61
C TYR A 582 9.80 -8.10 4.15
N PRO A 583 10.54 -7.16 4.74
CA PRO A 583 10.56 -6.96 6.19
C PRO A 583 9.18 -6.59 6.75
N ASP A 584 8.40 -5.83 6.00
CA ASP A 584 7.01 -5.44 6.29
C ASP A 584 6.02 -6.62 6.32
N ARG A 585 6.43 -7.80 5.82
CA ARG A 585 5.60 -9.01 5.73
C ARG A 585 6.11 -10.17 6.60
N ILE A 586 6.99 -9.90 7.53
CA ILE A 586 7.29 -10.84 8.62
C ILE A 586 6.04 -10.96 9.47
N ALA A 587 5.66 -12.20 9.82
CA ALA A 587 4.42 -12.46 10.52
C ALA A 587 4.61 -13.45 11.68
N ILE A 588 3.89 -13.22 12.78
CA ILE A 588 3.83 -14.12 13.94
C ILE A 588 2.51 -14.89 13.95
N ARG A 589 2.57 -16.17 14.31
CA ARG A 589 1.39 -17.02 14.47
C ARG A 589 0.61 -16.65 15.73
N ARG A 590 -0.70 -16.45 15.59
CA ARG A 590 -1.63 -16.23 16.69
C ARG A 590 -2.15 -17.57 17.26
N PRO A 591 -2.71 -17.57 18.47
CA PRO A 591 -3.29 -18.79 19.09
C PRO A 591 -4.42 -19.43 18.26
N ASP A 592 -5.15 -18.64 17.48
CA ASP A 592 -6.19 -19.10 16.56
C ASP A 592 -5.68 -19.73 15.26
N GLY A 593 -4.34 -19.77 15.07
CA GLY A 593 -3.67 -20.31 13.90
C GLY A 593 -3.53 -19.31 12.74
N ARG A 594 -4.04 -18.08 12.88
CA ARG A 594 -3.82 -16.99 11.93
C ARG A 594 -2.47 -16.34 12.17
N TYR A 595 -2.04 -15.50 11.25
CA TYR A 595 -0.78 -14.75 11.33
C TYR A 595 -1.05 -13.25 11.43
N LEU A 596 -0.24 -12.55 12.24
CA LEU A 596 -0.20 -11.10 12.34
C LEU A 596 1.10 -10.62 11.68
N LEU A 597 0.99 -9.80 10.64
CA LEU A 597 2.13 -9.20 9.95
C LEU A 597 2.74 -8.06 10.78
N HIS A 598 4.00 -7.77 10.54
CA HIS A 598 4.71 -6.60 11.05
C HIS A 598 3.92 -5.29 10.82
N SER A 599 3.25 -5.17 9.69
CA SER A 599 2.38 -4.03 9.33
C SER A 599 1.08 -3.94 10.14
N GLY A 600 0.76 -4.92 11.00
CA GLY A 600 -0.47 -4.97 11.78
C GLY A 600 -1.65 -5.70 11.09
N ARG A 601 -1.47 -6.13 9.85
CA ARG A 601 -2.50 -6.86 9.10
C ARG A 601 -2.57 -8.33 9.49
N GLY A 602 -3.78 -8.91 9.49
CA GLY A 602 -3.99 -10.34 9.63
C GLY A 602 -3.78 -11.09 8.31
N ALA A 603 -3.30 -12.33 8.36
CA ALA A 603 -3.20 -13.23 7.23
C ALA A 603 -3.49 -14.68 7.61
N VAL A 604 -3.96 -15.47 6.63
CA VAL A 604 -4.34 -16.88 6.82
C VAL A 604 -3.66 -17.77 5.79
N LEU A 605 -3.28 -18.97 6.22
CA LEU A 605 -2.87 -20.03 5.31
C LEU A 605 -4.11 -20.76 4.78
N PRO A 606 -4.24 -20.93 3.47
CA PRO A 606 -5.46 -21.50 2.88
C PRO A 606 -5.65 -23.00 3.13
N VAL A 607 -4.60 -23.71 3.45
CA VAL A 607 -4.61 -25.18 3.71
C VAL A 607 -3.73 -25.46 4.93
N LYS A 608 -4.02 -26.56 5.66
CA LYS A 608 -3.15 -27.09 6.72
C LYS A 608 -1.87 -27.67 6.10
N GLU A 609 -0.91 -26.80 5.82
CA GLU A 609 0.38 -27.12 5.23
C GLU A 609 1.47 -27.20 6.31
N SER A 610 2.66 -27.67 5.91
CA SER A 610 3.86 -27.70 6.75
C SER A 610 4.20 -26.34 7.37
N LEU A 611 3.83 -25.23 6.72
CA LEU A 611 3.99 -23.87 7.20
C LEU A 611 3.12 -23.54 8.41
N GLY A 612 1.99 -24.23 8.61
CA GLY A 612 1.04 -23.94 9.69
C GLY A 612 1.57 -24.19 11.11
N ALA A 613 2.68 -24.89 11.25
CA ALA A 613 3.36 -25.12 12.53
C ALA A 613 4.41 -24.04 12.89
N ALA A 614 4.82 -23.20 11.92
CA ALA A 614 5.85 -22.20 12.14
C ALA A 614 5.37 -21.06 13.03
N ALA A 615 6.17 -20.68 14.03
CA ALA A 615 5.88 -19.53 14.90
C ALA A 615 5.97 -18.21 14.14
N PHE A 616 6.95 -18.09 13.26
CA PHE A 616 7.16 -16.94 12.38
C PHE A 616 7.22 -17.36 10.92
N LEU A 617 6.69 -16.51 10.05
CA LEU A 617 6.79 -16.63 8.60
C LEU A 617 7.34 -15.35 8.01
N ALA A 618 8.21 -15.48 7.02
CA ALA A 618 8.50 -14.43 6.06
C ALA A 618 7.65 -14.68 4.81
N ILE A 619 6.78 -13.74 4.45
CA ILE A 619 5.77 -13.90 3.41
C ILE A 619 6.23 -13.17 2.15
N ALA A 620 6.42 -13.91 1.06
CA ALA A 620 6.79 -13.34 -0.23
C ALA A 620 5.54 -12.89 -1.03
N ASP A 621 4.45 -13.66 -0.94
CA ASP A 621 3.23 -13.37 -1.69
C ASP A 621 1.97 -13.57 -0.83
N VAL A 622 1.09 -12.56 -0.82
CA VAL A 622 -0.16 -12.55 -0.05
C VAL A 622 -1.27 -11.90 -0.89
N ASP A 623 -2.43 -12.55 -0.96
CA ASP A 623 -3.61 -12.01 -1.64
C ASP A 623 -4.22 -10.85 -0.83
N ASP A 624 -4.77 -9.86 -1.53
CA ASP A 624 -5.38 -8.66 -0.95
C ASP A 624 -6.93 -8.72 -0.91
N GLU A 625 -7.52 -9.88 -1.16
CA GLU A 625 -8.98 -10.04 -1.12
C GLU A 625 -9.49 -10.14 0.32
N GLY A 626 -10.26 -9.13 0.77
CA GLY A 626 -10.93 -9.13 2.08
C GLY A 626 -10.20 -8.41 3.21
N THR A 627 -10.65 -8.63 4.43
CA THR A 627 -10.10 -8.03 5.66
C THR A 627 -8.80 -8.69 6.10
N GLU A 628 -8.60 -9.98 5.76
CA GLU A 628 -7.40 -10.76 6.03
C GLU A 628 -6.77 -11.22 4.71
N GLY A 629 -5.45 -11.14 4.62
CA GLY A 629 -4.70 -11.60 3.45
C GLY A 629 -4.60 -13.13 3.41
N ARG A 630 -4.69 -13.72 2.21
CA ARG A 630 -4.40 -15.14 2.02
C ARG A 630 -2.94 -15.32 1.64
N ILE A 631 -2.18 -16.06 2.45
CA ILE A 631 -0.76 -16.34 2.19
C ILE A 631 -0.67 -17.31 1.01
N LEU A 632 0.05 -16.90 -0.03
CA LEU A 632 0.26 -17.69 -1.24
C LEU A 632 1.65 -18.31 -1.28
N LEU A 633 2.69 -17.54 -0.88
CA LEU A 633 4.08 -18.00 -0.81
C LEU A 633 4.75 -17.46 0.44
N ALA A 634 5.37 -18.33 1.23
CA ALA A 634 6.10 -17.97 2.44
C ALA A 634 7.20 -18.99 2.77
N ALA A 635 8.06 -18.64 3.71
CA ALA A 635 9.00 -19.54 4.33
C ALA A 635 9.06 -19.31 5.84
N PRO A 636 9.29 -20.34 6.67
CA PRO A 636 9.51 -20.20 8.09
C PRO A 636 10.74 -19.34 8.39
N LEU A 637 10.61 -18.47 9.38
CA LEU A 637 11.67 -17.62 9.90
C LEU A 637 11.94 -18.02 11.35
N GLU A 638 13.22 -18.18 11.71
CA GLU A 638 13.60 -18.46 13.09
C GLU A 638 13.59 -17.17 13.92
N GLU A 639 13.10 -17.23 15.16
CA GLU A 639 13.07 -16.07 16.07
C GLU A 639 14.49 -15.54 16.35
N GLU A 640 15.47 -16.41 16.39
CA GLU A 640 16.87 -16.04 16.61
C GLU A 640 17.40 -15.16 15.47
N ASP A 641 17.06 -15.49 14.22
CA ASP A 641 17.44 -14.70 13.05
C ASP A 641 16.73 -13.34 13.07
N LEU A 642 15.44 -13.31 13.44
CA LEU A 642 14.70 -12.07 13.61
C LEU A 642 15.35 -11.18 14.68
N ARG A 643 15.68 -11.71 15.86
CA ARG A 643 16.31 -10.95 16.95
C ARG A 643 17.73 -10.49 16.61
N GLN A 644 18.44 -11.26 15.79
CA GLN A 644 19.81 -10.92 15.38
C GLN A 644 19.84 -9.81 14.32
N TYR A 645 19.04 -9.96 13.25
CA TYR A 645 19.14 -9.10 12.06
C TYR A 645 18.23 -7.87 12.09
N TYR A 646 17.21 -7.86 12.96
CA TYR A 646 16.27 -6.75 13.15
C TYR A 646 16.35 -6.14 14.56
N ARG A 647 17.49 -6.31 15.23
CA ARG A 647 17.70 -5.85 16.62
C ARG A 647 17.38 -4.36 16.80
N GLU A 648 17.75 -3.52 15.85
CA GLU A 648 17.56 -2.07 15.90
C GLU A 648 16.09 -1.67 15.70
N GLU A 649 15.29 -2.51 15.05
CA GLU A 649 13.87 -2.30 14.81
C GLU A 649 13.00 -2.86 15.95
N ILE A 650 13.59 -3.67 16.86
CA ILE A 650 12.88 -4.19 18.03
C ILE A 650 12.91 -3.13 19.12
N LEU A 651 11.75 -2.52 19.35
CA LEU A 651 11.59 -1.43 20.33
C LEU A 651 10.99 -1.98 21.63
N GLU A 652 11.46 -1.46 22.78
CA GLU A 652 10.81 -1.69 24.06
C GLU A 652 9.75 -0.61 24.31
N GLU A 653 8.49 -1.04 24.37
CA GLU A 653 7.36 -0.20 24.72
C GLU A 653 6.91 -0.52 26.14
N ARG A 654 6.87 0.50 27.01
CA ARG A 654 6.31 0.37 28.36
C ARG A 654 4.84 0.76 28.32
N THR A 655 3.98 -0.17 28.68
CA THR A 655 2.53 0.04 28.72
C THR A 655 2.00 -0.21 30.13
N ALA A 656 0.99 0.55 30.53
CA ALA A 656 0.24 0.29 31.74
C ALA A 656 -1.26 0.25 31.39
N SER A 657 -1.98 -0.65 32.01
CA SER A 657 -3.42 -0.78 31.83
C SER A 657 -4.08 -1.20 33.14
N TRP A 658 -5.30 -0.77 33.36
CA TRP A 658 -6.10 -1.21 34.48
C TRP A 658 -6.65 -2.62 34.23
N ASP A 659 -6.46 -3.54 35.19
CA ASP A 659 -6.98 -4.89 35.16
C ASP A 659 -8.15 -5.01 36.16
N ASP A 660 -9.35 -5.17 35.64
CA ASP A 660 -10.58 -5.23 36.44
C ASP A 660 -10.62 -6.44 37.38
N ALA A 661 -10.10 -7.57 36.92
CA ALA A 661 -10.16 -8.81 37.68
C ALA A 661 -9.36 -8.73 38.99
N SER A 662 -8.19 -8.07 38.94
CA SER A 662 -7.33 -7.88 40.10
C SER A 662 -7.52 -6.51 40.79
N GLY A 663 -8.18 -5.55 40.13
CA GLY A 663 -8.29 -4.16 40.59
C GLY A 663 -6.94 -3.48 40.75
N THR A 664 -6.00 -3.76 39.84
CA THR A 664 -4.62 -3.22 39.86
C THR A 664 -4.23 -2.65 38.52
N VAL A 665 -3.31 -1.71 38.50
CA VAL A 665 -2.64 -1.30 37.28
C VAL A 665 -1.56 -2.32 36.95
N ARG A 666 -1.65 -2.97 35.79
CA ARG A 666 -0.61 -3.85 35.26
C ARG A 666 0.29 -3.08 34.35
N ALA A 667 1.51 -2.82 34.77
CA ALA A 667 2.55 -2.26 33.95
C ALA A 667 3.39 -3.37 33.31
N ARG A 668 3.66 -3.26 32.02
CA ARG A 668 4.37 -4.26 31.23
C ARG A 668 5.37 -3.59 30.30
N ILE A 669 6.46 -4.27 30.07
CA ILE A 669 7.44 -3.95 29.04
C ILE A 669 7.19 -4.94 27.91
N ARG A 670 6.88 -4.42 26.72
CA ARG A 670 6.68 -5.18 25.50
C ARG A 670 7.84 -4.95 24.57
N GLN A 671 8.46 -6.02 24.11
CA GLN A 671 9.38 -5.97 22.99
C GLN A 671 8.57 -6.11 21.70
N LYS A 672 8.53 -5.03 20.91
CA LYS A 672 7.72 -4.96 19.69
C LYS A 672 8.62 -4.87 18.47
N PHE A 673 8.24 -5.61 17.44
CA PHE A 673 8.74 -5.50 16.08
C PHE A 673 7.57 -5.08 15.18
N GLY A 674 7.45 -3.79 14.92
CA GLY A 674 6.25 -3.23 14.32
C GLY A 674 5.00 -3.52 15.17
N ALA A 675 4.00 -4.18 14.59
CA ALA A 675 2.80 -4.60 15.31
C ALA A 675 2.96 -5.91 16.09
N ILE A 676 4.06 -6.65 15.87
CA ILE A 676 4.32 -7.95 16.50
C ILE A 676 4.88 -7.74 17.92
N VAL A 677 4.28 -8.39 18.91
CA VAL A 677 4.82 -8.48 20.27
C VAL A 677 5.64 -9.76 20.38
N LEU A 678 6.97 -9.62 20.48
CA LEU A 678 7.90 -10.73 20.59
C LEU A 678 7.99 -11.26 22.02
N ALA A 679 7.97 -10.37 23.00
CA ALA A 679 8.01 -10.71 24.41
C ALA A 679 7.25 -9.68 25.23
N GLU A 680 6.66 -10.13 26.31
CA GLU A 680 5.98 -9.29 27.28
C GLU A 680 6.41 -9.72 28.69
N ARG A 681 6.83 -8.77 29.52
CA ARG A 681 7.21 -9.02 30.90
C ARG A 681 6.65 -7.93 31.81
N PRO A 682 6.41 -8.23 33.09
CA PRO A 682 6.05 -7.19 34.04
C PRO A 682 7.13 -6.10 34.11
N ASP A 683 6.68 -4.84 34.17
CA ASP A 683 7.61 -3.73 34.43
C ASP A 683 7.92 -3.68 35.94
N PRO A 684 9.17 -3.90 36.34
CA PRO A 684 9.54 -3.89 37.77
C PRO A 684 9.52 -2.48 38.35
N GLU A 685 9.74 -1.46 37.53
CA GLU A 685 9.84 -0.06 37.92
C GLU A 685 9.00 0.85 37.00
N PRO A 686 7.67 0.71 37.07
CA PRO A 686 6.80 1.53 36.22
C PRO A 686 6.85 2.99 36.66
N LYS A 687 6.89 3.90 35.72
CA LYS A 687 6.87 5.34 36.00
C LYS A 687 5.54 5.75 36.62
N PRO A 688 5.54 6.62 37.66
CA PRO A 688 4.29 7.06 38.30
C PRO A 688 3.28 7.65 37.34
N GLU A 689 3.73 8.39 36.32
CA GLU A 689 2.87 9.00 35.30
C GLU A 689 2.15 7.96 34.45
N GLN A 690 2.80 6.83 34.13
CA GLN A 690 2.20 5.74 33.36
C GLN A 690 1.12 5.02 34.17
N LEU A 691 1.35 4.84 35.48
CA LEU A 691 0.37 4.23 36.37
C LEU A 691 -0.86 5.12 36.54
N ALA A 692 -0.61 6.43 36.77
CA ALA A 692 -1.68 7.42 36.85
C ALA A 692 -2.47 7.50 35.54
N GLY A 693 -1.80 7.59 34.40
CA GLY A 693 -2.46 7.62 33.09
C GLY A 693 -3.33 6.40 32.81
N ALA A 694 -2.88 5.19 33.18
CA ALA A 694 -3.67 3.96 33.03
C ALA A 694 -4.95 3.95 33.89
N LEU A 695 -4.86 4.49 35.11
CA LEU A 695 -6.03 4.63 35.98
C LEU A 695 -6.99 5.70 35.45
N LEU A 696 -6.47 6.86 35.05
CA LEU A 696 -7.30 7.93 34.49
C LEU A 696 -8.03 7.47 33.22
N ALA A 697 -7.32 6.78 32.32
CA ALA A 697 -7.93 6.18 31.14
C ALA A 697 -9.05 5.17 31.48
N ALA A 698 -8.82 4.36 32.54
CA ALA A 698 -9.85 3.42 32.99
C ALA A 698 -11.08 4.13 33.57
N VAL A 699 -10.89 5.24 34.30
CA VAL A 699 -12.02 6.04 34.81
C VAL A 699 -12.77 6.72 33.66
N ALA A 700 -12.04 7.22 32.65
CA ALA A 700 -12.67 7.83 31.47
C ALA A 700 -13.52 6.83 30.67
N ASP A 701 -13.02 5.61 30.48
CA ASP A 701 -13.69 4.55 29.70
C ASP A 701 -14.87 3.90 30.44
N LYS A 702 -14.68 3.59 31.73
CA LYS A 702 -15.62 2.78 32.55
C LYS A 702 -16.47 3.60 33.50
N GLY A 703 -16.20 4.88 33.60
CA GLY A 703 -16.87 5.79 34.52
C GLY A 703 -16.27 5.80 35.94
N VAL A 704 -16.70 6.78 36.71
CA VAL A 704 -16.18 7.08 38.06
C VAL A 704 -16.49 6.01 39.13
N ASN A 705 -17.36 5.04 38.84
CA ASN A 705 -17.77 4.02 39.81
C ASN A 705 -16.65 3.04 40.21
N ILE A 706 -15.56 3.01 39.46
CA ILE A 706 -14.37 2.22 39.83
C ILE A 706 -13.60 2.86 41.01
N LEU A 707 -13.84 4.16 41.29
CA LEU A 707 -13.22 4.89 42.38
C LEU A 707 -13.87 4.56 43.75
N PRO A 708 -13.15 4.76 44.86
CA PRO A 708 -13.61 4.38 46.19
C PRO A 708 -14.64 5.35 46.77
N TRP A 709 -15.82 5.42 46.17
CA TRP A 709 -16.91 6.21 46.69
C TRP A 709 -17.35 5.73 48.08
N ASN A 710 -17.51 6.67 48.98
CA ASN A 710 -18.15 6.46 50.31
C ASN A 710 -19.38 7.36 50.43
N ASP A 711 -20.22 7.08 51.41
CA ASP A 711 -21.46 7.84 51.63
C ASP A 711 -21.25 9.35 51.77
N LYS A 712 -20.14 9.76 52.36
CA LYS A 712 -19.84 11.17 52.55
C LYS A 712 -19.54 11.86 51.19
N ALA A 713 -18.74 11.20 50.36
CA ALA A 713 -18.40 11.72 49.04
C ALA A 713 -19.64 11.75 48.10
N ARG A 714 -20.47 10.73 48.14
CA ARG A 714 -21.72 10.70 47.33
C ARG A 714 -22.70 11.75 47.78
N LYS A 715 -22.90 11.93 49.09
CA LYS A 715 -23.75 13.01 49.63
C LYS A 715 -23.22 14.39 49.28
N LEU A 716 -21.93 14.58 49.24
CA LEU A 716 -21.36 15.85 48.79
C LEU A 716 -21.63 16.06 47.29
N GLN A 717 -21.41 15.05 46.48
CA GLN A 717 -21.68 15.08 45.05
C GLN A 717 -23.16 15.43 44.76
N GLU A 718 -24.08 14.78 45.46
CA GLU A 718 -25.53 15.05 45.32
C GLU A 718 -25.88 16.51 45.66
N ARG A 719 -25.31 17.03 46.75
CA ARG A 719 -25.51 18.45 47.16
C ARG A 719 -24.97 19.40 46.11
N LEU A 720 -23.80 19.12 45.58
CA LEU A 720 -23.20 19.93 44.52
C LEU A 720 -23.99 19.87 43.20
N ALA A 721 -24.46 18.66 42.81
CA ALA A 721 -25.34 18.48 41.66
C ALA A 721 -26.67 19.25 41.81
N PHE A 722 -27.21 19.28 43.02
CA PHE A 722 -28.40 20.11 43.33
C PHE A 722 -28.12 21.60 43.13
N LEU A 723 -27.01 22.10 43.64
CA LEU A 723 -26.64 23.51 43.49
C LEU A 723 -26.30 23.87 42.03
N HIS A 724 -25.59 23.00 41.33
CA HIS A 724 -25.31 23.17 39.90
C HIS A 724 -26.57 23.22 39.06
N HIS A 725 -27.59 22.41 39.40
CA HIS A 725 -28.89 22.49 38.71
C HIS A 725 -29.60 23.84 38.86
N ILE A 726 -29.33 24.56 39.96
CA ILE A 726 -29.93 25.88 40.22
C ILE A 726 -29.08 27.03 39.66
N ASP A 727 -27.78 26.88 39.71
CA ASP A 727 -26.82 27.93 39.37
C ASP A 727 -25.51 27.32 38.78
N ASP A 728 -25.28 27.63 37.51
CA ASP A 728 -24.13 27.12 36.76
C ASP A 728 -22.75 27.57 37.32
N ARG A 729 -22.71 28.49 38.30
CA ARG A 729 -21.48 28.84 39.01
C ARG A 729 -20.93 27.66 39.83
N TRP A 730 -21.78 26.70 40.20
CA TRP A 730 -21.36 25.49 40.87
C TRP A 730 -20.80 24.49 39.87
N PRO A 731 -19.74 23.75 40.25
CA PRO A 731 -19.15 22.77 39.35
C PRO A 731 -20.14 21.65 39.01
N ASP A 732 -20.17 21.25 37.72
CA ASP A 732 -20.85 20.01 37.33
C ASP A 732 -20.04 18.82 37.83
N VAL A 733 -20.61 18.08 38.76
CA VAL A 733 -20.03 16.88 39.35
C VAL A 733 -20.81 15.61 39.00
N SER A 734 -21.56 15.64 37.90
CA SER A 734 -22.21 14.43 37.36
C SER A 734 -21.17 13.36 37.04
N ASP A 735 -21.56 12.10 37.18
CA ASP A 735 -20.65 10.98 36.86
C ASP A 735 -20.10 11.07 35.42
N VAL A 736 -20.90 11.57 34.48
CA VAL A 736 -20.49 11.76 33.07
C VAL A 736 -19.42 12.85 32.97
N THR A 737 -19.65 14.03 33.55
CA THR A 737 -18.69 15.13 33.50
C THR A 737 -17.41 14.82 34.28
N LEU A 738 -17.53 14.17 35.43
CA LEU A 738 -16.36 13.72 36.17
C LEU A 738 -15.52 12.69 35.41
N ALA A 739 -16.14 11.78 34.68
CA ALA A 739 -15.41 10.84 33.82
C ALA A 739 -14.75 11.53 32.64
N ALA A 740 -15.44 12.45 31.98
CA ALA A 740 -14.91 13.21 30.84
C ALA A 740 -13.75 14.16 31.23
N THR A 741 -13.76 14.71 32.44
CA THR A 741 -12.76 15.67 32.94
C THR A 741 -11.81 15.06 33.96
N VAL A 742 -11.65 13.73 33.96
CA VAL A 742 -10.92 13.00 35.01
C VAL A 742 -9.48 13.46 35.17
N GLU A 743 -8.81 13.84 34.12
CA GLU A 743 -7.44 14.36 34.14
C GLU A 743 -7.32 15.65 34.96
N GLU A 744 -8.33 16.51 34.90
CA GLU A 744 -8.29 17.83 35.57
C GLU A 744 -8.38 17.71 37.09
N TRP A 745 -9.25 16.81 37.58
CA TRP A 745 -9.58 16.78 39.00
C TRP A 745 -8.96 15.63 39.76
N LEU A 746 -8.60 14.51 39.10
CA LEU A 746 -8.11 13.32 39.76
C LEU A 746 -6.60 13.13 39.59
N ALA A 747 -5.98 13.57 38.46
CA ALA A 747 -4.57 13.33 38.17
C ALA A 747 -3.60 13.77 39.32
N PRO A 748 -3.79 14.91 40.00
CA PRO A 748 -2.88 15.31 41.09
C PRO A 748 -2.85 14.35 42.29
N TYR A 749 -3.90 13.51 42.44
CA TYR A 749 -4.10 12.67 43.63
C TYR A 749 -3.80 11.19 43.38
N VAL A 750 -3.54 10.78 42.14
CA VAL A 750 -3.34 9.37 41.77
C VAL A 750 -1.90 9.02 41.44
N SER A 751 -0.96 9.92 41.66
CA SER A 751 0.46 9.65 41.47
C SER A 751 0.92 8.49 42.36
N GLY A 752 1.42 7.40 41.74
CA GLY A 752 1.93 6.24 42.48
C GLY A 752 0.88 5.18 42.88
N VAL A 753 -0.39 5.37 42.55
CA VAL A 753 -1.44 4.37 42.80
C VAL A 753 -1.18 3.12 41.94
N ARG A 754 -1.00 1.95 42.58
CA ARG A 754 -0.72 0.67 41.92
C ARG A 754 -1.84 -0.34 42.08
N LYS A 755 -2.56 -0.31 43.16
CA LYS A 755 -3.56 -1.32 43.55
C LYS A 755 -4.80 -0.69 44.16
N ARG A 756 -5.89 -1.44 44.20
CA ARG A 756 -7.17 -0.99 44.76
C ARG A 756 -7.06 -0.50 46.21
N ALA A 757 -6.14 -1.06 47.01
CA ALA A 757 -5.90 -0.60 48.36
C ALA A 757 -5.32 0.84 48.40
N ASP A 758 -4.50 1.22 47.45
CA ASP A 758 -3.94 2.57 47.36
C ASP A 758 -5.05 3.58 46.95
N LEU A 759 -6.02 3.14 46.12
CA LEU A 759 -7.21 3.94 45.80
C LEU A 759 -8.05 4.26 47.03
N GLN A 760 -8.18 3.31 47.97
CA GLN A 760 -8.95 3.51 49.20
C GLN A 760 -8.37 4.58 50.13
N ALA A 761 -7.11 4.91 49.93
CA ALA A 761 -6.47 6.01 50.67
C ALA A 761 -6.85 7.40 50.10
N ILE A 762 -7.45 7.44 48.91
CA ILE A 762 -7.86 8.68 48.27
C ILE A 762 -9.22 9.10 48.82
N SER A 763 -9.30 10.30 49.38
CA SER A 763 -10.54 10.91 49.84
C SER A 763 -11.25 11.65 48.68
N LEU A 764 -12.20 10.99 48.01
CA LEU A 764 -13.03 11.65 47.00
C LEU A 764 -13.81 12.86 47.55
N TYR A 765 -14.20 12.79 48.85
CA TYR A 765 -14.81 13.92 49.53
C TYR A 765 -13.91 15.16 49.48
N ASN A 766 -12.63 15.04 49.90
CA ASN A 766 -11.71 16.17 49.91
C ASN A 766 -11.39 16.67 48.50
N ILE A 767 -11.32 15.76 47.54
CA ILE A 767 -11.08 16.12 46.14
C ILE A 767 -12.24 16.96 45.58
N LEU A 768 -13.48 16.52 45.80
CA LEU A 768 -14.65 17.29 45.38
C LEU A 768 -14.75 18.64 46.13
N GLU A 769 -14.46 18.66 47.44
CA GLU A 769 -14.46 19.87 48.22
C GLU A 769 -13.38 20.87 47.76
N ASN A 770 -12.22 20.36 47.32
CA ASN A 770 -11.12 21.20 46.82
C ASN A 770 -11.46 21.83 45.42
N ARG A 771 -12.46 21.37 44.73
CA ARG A 771 -12.96 22.05 43.52
C ARG A 771 -13.76 23.31 43.80
N LEU A 772 -14.15 23.52 45.07
CA LEU A 772 -14.95 24.64 45.48
C LEU A 772 -14.05 25.85 45.85
N THR A 773 -14.49 27.02 45.48
CA THR A 773 -13.90 28.28 45.98
C THR A 773 -14.19 28.42 47.47
N TRP A 774 -13.46 29.29 48.13
CA TRP A 774 -13.68 29.56 49.55
C TRP A 774 -15.13 30.06 49.82
N GLU A 775 -15.66 30.89 48.96
CA GLU A 775 -17.06 31.40 49.01
C GLU A 775 -18.06 30.27 48.84
N GLN A 776 -17.86 29.42 47.87
CA GLN A 776 -18.75 28.28 47.64
C GLN A 776 -18.77 27.31 48.82
N ARG A 777 -17.61 27.08 49.49
CA ARG A 777 -17.57 26.23 50.69
C ARG A 777 -18.39 26.82 51.85
N GLN A 778 -18.45 28.15 52.00
CA GLN A 778 -19.26 28.82 53.00
C GLN A 778 -20.74 28.71 52.63
N GLU A 779 -21.08 28.95 51.40
CA GLU A 779 -22.48 28.93 50.88
C GLU A 779 -23.04 27.49 50.83
N LEU A 780 -22.20 26.47 50.66
CA LEU A 780 -22.67 25.07 50.50
C LEU A 780 -23.56 24.62 51.66
N ASN A 781 -23.18 24.99 52.91
CA ASN A 781 -23.96 24.57 54.07
C ASN A 781 -25.19 25.40 54.31
N ALA A 782 -25.23 26.63 53.79
CA ALA A 782 -26.39 27.48 53.88
C ALA A 782 -27.44 27.09 52.83
N GLU A 783 -26.97 26.86 51.56
CA GLU A 783 -27.85 26.67 50.42
C GLU A 783 -28.27 25.21 50.18
N ALA A 784 -27.39 24.27 50.58
CA ALA A 784 -27.69 22.83 50.52
C ALA A 784 -27.35 22.15 51.87
N PRO A 785 -27.99 22.49 52.99
CA PRO A 785 -27.70 21.95 54.30
C PRO A 785 -27.87 20.42 54.35
N THR A 786 -27.07 19.74 55.15
CA THR A 786 -27.18 18.27 55.28
C THR A 786 -28.40 17.84 56.08
N HIS A 787 -28.89 18.71 56.99
CA HIS A 787 -29.99 18.41 57.88
C HIS A 787 -30.96 19.60 57.98
N LEU A 788 -32.22 19.29 58.09
CA LEU A 788 -33.29 20.24 58.38
C LEU A 788 -33.54 20.26 59.93
N PRO A 789 -33.35 21.40 60.62
CA PRO A 789 -33.79 21.55 61.98
C PRO A 789 -35.33 21.68 61.96
N VAL A 790 -36.00 20.83 62.68
CA VAL A 790 -37.48 20.88 62.82
C VAL A 790 -37.89 21.35 64.20
N PRO A 791 -39.13 21.84 64.39
CA PRO A 791 -39.60 22.46 65.64
C PRO A 791 -39.50 21.55 66.84
N SER A 792 -39.51 20.22 66.68
CA SER A 792 -39.24 19.30 67.77
C SER A 792 -37.80 19.33 68.30
N GLY A 793 -36.88 20.04 67.65
CA GLY A 793 -35.44 20.06 67.93
C GLY A 793 -34.66 18.88 67.33
N SER A 794 -35.31 18.06 66.49
CA SER A 794 -34.64 17.06 65.68
C SER A 794 -33.89 17.70 64.52
N LYS A 795 -32.80 17.03 64.09
CA LYS A 795 -32.09 17.36 62.83
C LYS A 795 -32.37 16.20 61.87
N ILE A 796 -33.20 16.45 60.87
CA ILE A 796 -33.67 15.46 59.87
C ILE A 796 -32.74 15.57 58.67
N GLN A 797 -32.22 14.43 58.25
CA GLN A 797 -31.35 14.39 57.04
C GLN A 797 -32.13 14.80 55.80
N ILE A 798 -31.52 15.66 54.97
CA ILE A 798 -32.00 16.02 53.66
C ILE A 798 -31.31 15.13 52.61
N HIS A 799 -32.11 14.64 51.64
CA HIS A 799 -31.67 13.80 50.54
C HIS A 799 -31.71 14.58 49.25
N TYR A 800 -30.58 14.56 48.51
CA TYR A 800 -30.35 15.30 47.25
C TYR A 800 -30.20 14.37 46.04
N GLU A 801 -30.53 13.08 46.17
CA GLU A 801 -30.45 12.08 45.10
C GLU A 801 -31.13 12.54 43.80
N ASN A 802 -32.24 13.28 43.94
CA ASN A 802 -32.88 13.97 42.81
C ASN A 802 -32.61 15.49 42.93
N PRO A 803 -31.77 16.07 42.08
CA PRO A 803 -31.50 17.53 42.14
C PRO A 803 -32.72 18.43 41.97
N GLN A 804 -33.76 17.95 41.30
CA GLN A 804 -34.99 18.73 41.08
C GLN A 804 -36.00 18.70 42.27
N ALA A 805 -35.89 17.68 43.10
CA ALA A 805 -36.82 17.44 44.17
C ALA A 805 -36.16 16.90 45.43
N PRO A 806 -35.35 17.71 46.12
CA PRO A 806 -34.71 17.29 47.39
C PRO A 806 -35.83 17.01 48.43
N TYR A 807 -35.60 15.99 49.28
CA TYR A 807 -36.61 15.61 50.24
C TYR A 807 -36.05 15.33 51.64
N ALA A 808 -36.92 15.46 52.63
CA ALA A 808 -36.61 15.06 54.03
C ALA A 808 -37.80 14.19 54.58
N ALA A 809 -37.41 13.09 55.21
CA ALA A 809 -38.42 12.16 55.75
C ALA A 809 -38.56 12.41 57.26
N VAL A 810 -39.66 12.95 57.70
CA VAL A 810 -39.89 13.44 59.06
C VAL A 810 -41.22 12.90 59.62
N ARG A 811 -41.24 12.53 60.89
CA ARG A 811 -42.53 12.16 61.52
C ARG A 811 -43.43 13.38 61.60
N LEU A 812 -44.70 13.19 61.28
CA LEU A 812 -45.69 14.24 61.24
C LEU A 812 -45.77 15.05 62.54
N GLN A 813 -45.59 14.37 63.69
CA GLN A 813 -45.64 15.00 65.03
C GLN A 813 -44.43 15.94 65.30
N GLU A 814 -43.35 15.78 64.61
CA GLU A 814 -42.14 16.60 64.78
C GLU A 814 -42.19 17.96 64.07
N VAL A 815 -43.14 18.09 63.13
CA VAL A 815 -43.31 19.29 62.30
C VAL A 815 -44.59 20.09 62.63
N PHE A 816 -45.29 19.75 63.74
CA PHE A 816 -46.39 20.57 64.24
C PHE A 816 -45.86 22.01 64.55
N GLY A 817 -46.65 23.02 64.18
CA GLY A 817 -46.28 24.43 64.31
C GLY A 817 -45.40 24.94 63.17
N PHE A 818 -45.03 24.07 62.23
CA PHE A 818 -44.18 24.46 61.13
C PHE A 818 -45.05 24.93 59.94
N MET A 819 -45.15 26.23 59.81
CA MET A 819 -46.13 26.88 58.89
C MET A 819 -45.68 26.92 57.45
N GLU A 820 -44.42 27.18 57.25
CA GLU A 820 -43.85 27.37 55.94
C GLU A 820 -42.95 26.18 55.52
N THR A 821 -43.06 25.81 54.25
CA THR A 821 -42.17 24.82 53.68
C THR A 821 -40.77 25.39 53.58
N PRO A 822 -39.75 24.73 54.13
CA PRO A 822 -38.37 25.16 53.97
C PRO A 822 -37.96 25.20 52.51
N ARG A 823 -37.21 26.18 52.11
CA ARG A 823 -36.70 26.34 50.76
C ARG A 823 -35.17 26.25 50.76
N LEU A 824 -34.64 25.61 49.76
CA LEU A 824 -33.23 25.36 49.55
C LEU A 824 -32.73 26.12 48.29
N GLY A 825 -31.44 26.20 48.11
CA GLY A 825 -30.82 26.72 46.90
C GLY A 825 -31.26 28.16 46.65
N TYR A 826 -30.76 29.06 47.45
CA TYR A 826 -31.10 30.52 47.39
C TYR A 826 -32.59 30.78 47.48
N GLY A 827 -33.34 29.92 48.20
CA GLY A 827 -34.77 30.02 48.35
C GLY A 827 -35.60 29.65 47.08
N ARG A 828 -34.96 29.06 46.08
CA ARG A 828 -35.61 28.73 44.78
C ARG A 828 -36.40 27.42 44.82
N VAL A 829 -35.89 26.39 45.52
CA VAL A 829 -36.50 25.05 45.50
C VAL A 829 -37.21 24.72 46.83
N PRO A 830 -38.49 24.45 46.87
CA PRO A 830 -39.16 24.01 48.08
C PRO A 830 -38.71 22.58 48.42
N LEU A 831 -38.45 22.33 49.71
CA LEU A 831 -38.10 21.03 50.23
C LEU A 831 -39.34 20.12 50.23
N THR A 832 -39.25 18.95 49.61
CA THR A 832 -40.33 17.96 49.68
C THR A 832 -40.25 17.22 51.01
N LEU A 833 -41.33 17.26 51.77
CA LEU A 833 -41.41 16.57 53.04
C LEU A 833 -42.17 15.24 52.90
N HIS A 834 -41.49 14.16 53.17
CA HIS A 834 -42.13 12.86 53.34
C HIS A 834 -42.59 12.75 54.81
N LEU A 835 -43.86 13.03 55.05
CA LEU A 835 -44.46 12.96 56.36
C LEU A 835 -44.67 11.54 56.73
N LEU A 836 -44.08 11.14 57.86
CA LEU A 836 -44.11 9.75 58.33
C LEU A 836 -45.07 9.56 59.49
N SER A 837 -45.72 8.39 59.56
CA SER A 837 -46.46 7.96 60.72
C SER A 837 -45.51 7.78 61.93
N PRO A 838 -46.03 7.63 63.16
CA PRO A 838 -45.22 7.32 64.32
C PRO A 838 -44.29 6.08 64.16
N ALA A 839 -44.71 5.13 63.39
CA ALA A 839 -43.91 3.92 63.03
C ALA A 839 -42.95 4.11 61.88
N GLY A 840 -42.74 5.31 61.37
CA GLY A 840 -41.80 5.62 60.28
C GLY A 840 -42.26 5.26 58.87
N ARG A 841 -43.57 5.04 58.67
CA ARG A 841 -44.12 4.75 57.31
C ARG A 841 -44.60 6.05 56.66
N PRO A 842 -44.33 6.30 55.37
CA PRO A 842 -44.83 7.44 54.67
C PRO A 842 -46.35 7.49 54.69
N VAL A 843 -46.93 8.66 55.00
CA VAL A 843 -48.39 8.89 55.06
C VAL A 843 -48.80 10.00 54.12
N GLN A 844 -47.90 10.96 53.84
CA GLN A 844 -48.15 12.07 52.91
C GLN A 844 -46.79 12.56 52.37
N ILE A 845 -46.78 12.98 51.15
CA ILE A 845 -45.68 13.69 50.53
C ILE A 845 -46.16 15.08 50.13
N THR A 846 -45.49 16.11 50.58
CA THR A 846 -45.87 17.50 50.29
C THR A 846 -44.67 18.40 50.11
N SER A 847 -44.74 19.31 49.18
CA SER A 847 -43.83 20.43 49.03
C SER A 847 -44.47 21.77 49.44
N ASP A 848 -45.73 21.70 49.95
CA ASP A 848 -46.47 22.81 50.50
C ASP A 848 -47.12 22.39 51.85
N LEU A 849 -46.43 22.73 52.95
CA LEU A 849 -46.90 22.41 54.28
C LEU A 849 -48.18 23.20 54.66
N ARG A 850 -48.31 24.42 54.20
CA ARG A 850 -49.49 25.25 54.49
C ARG A 850 -50.75 24.61 53.92
N SER A 851 -50.72 24.28 52.66
CA SER A 851 -51.83 23.58 52.00
C SER A 851 -52.13 22.23 52.65
N PHE A 852 -51.09 21.47 53.06
CA PHE A 852 -51.25 20.24 53.77
C PHE A 852 -51.99 20.40 55.10
N TRP A 853 -51.60 21.42 55.90
CA TRP A 853 -52.29 21.66 57.18
C TRP A 853 -53.75 22.11 57.02
N GLU A 854 -54.02 22.92 56.01
CA GLU A 854 -55.34 23.47 55.75
C GLU A 854 -56.30 22.43 55.13
N THR A 855 -55.79 21.52 54.33
CA THR A 855 -56.65 20.59 53.55
C THR A 855 -56.50 19.12 53.96
N THR A 856 -55.33 18.57 53.87
CA THR A 856 -55.12 17.10 53.89
C THR A 856 -54.86 16.56 55.32
N TYR A 857 -54.42 17.40 56.23
CA TYR A 857 -54.10 16.96 57.60
C TYR A 857 -55.26 16.27 58.30
N PHE A 858 -56.45 16.71 58.16
CA PHE A 858 -57.63 16.17 58.88
C PHE A 858 -57.96 14.75 58.41
N GLU A 859 -57.76 14.44 57.17
CA GLU A 859 -57.95 13.06 56.64
C GLU A 859 -56.86 12.15 57.17
N VAL A 860 -55.57 12.61 57.05
CA VAL A 860 -54.41 11.89 57.56
C VAL A 860 -54.50 11.67 59.07
N LYS A 861 -54.95 12.67 59.83
CA LYS A 861 -55.22 12.58 61.25
C LYS A 861 -56.29 11.51 61.59
N LYS A 862 -57.38 11.46 60.84
CA LYS A 862 -58.45 10.49 61.06
C LYS A 862 -57.94 9.04 60.86
N ASP A 863 -57.12 8.82 59.83
CA ASP A 863 -56.53 7.49 59.56
C ASP A 863 -55.51 7.11 60.63
N LEU A 864 -54.59 8.06 60.91
CA LEU A 864 -53.51 7.82 61.87
C LEU A 864 -53.99 7.70 63.32
N LYS A 865 -55.03 8.45 63.73
CA LYS A 865 -55.64 8.35 65.05
C LYS A 865 -56.27 6.96 65.28
N GLY A 866 -56.84 6.38 64.25
CA GLY A 866 -57.39 5.02 64.31
C GLY A 866 -56.26 3.97 64.52
N ARG A 867 -55.10 4.13 63.88
CA ARG A 867 -53.96 3.20 63.95
C ARG A 867 -53.07 3.44 65.17
N TYR A 868 -52.93 4.69 65.58
CA TYR A 868 -52.02 5.13 66.68
C TYR A 868 -52.77 5.95 67.73
N PRO A 869 -53.73 5.44 68.39
CA PRO A 869 -54.62 6.24 69.32
C PRO A 869 -53.92 6.82 70.52
N LYS A 870 -52.80 6.28 70.91
CA LYS A 870 -52.02 6.77 72.05
C LYS A 870 -51.16 8.02 71.75
N HIS A 871 -50.97 8.35 70.47
CA HIS A 871 -50.17 9.47 70.03
C HIS A 871 -51.01 10.76 70.00
N TYR A 872 -50.24 11.88 70.02
CA TYR A 872 -50.84 13.23 70.04
C TYR A 872 -51.35 13.62 68.66
N TRP A 873 -52.69 13.90 68.54
CA TRP A 873 -53.35 14.28 67.30
C TRP A 873 -54.20 15.55 67.53
N PRO A 874 -53.53 16.77 67.50
CA PRO A 874 -54.23 18.02 67.81
C PRO A 874 -55.29 18.35 66.77
N ASP A 875 -56.32 19.17 67.19
CA ASP A 875 -57.28 19.71 66.29
C ASP A 875 -56.76 20.88 65.48
N ASP A 876 -55.87 21.66 66.08
CA ASP A 876 -55.05 22.67 65.38
C ASP A 876 -53.61 22.28 65.41
N PRO A 877 -53.05 21.81 64.21
CA PRO A 877 -51.66 21.37 64.09
C PRO A 877 -50.66 22.55 64.12
N LEU A 878 -51.13 23.80 63.83
CA LEU A 878 -50.27 24.96 63.79
C LEU A 878 -50.01 25.53 65.18
N GLN A 879 -50.90 25.36 66.13
CA GLN A 879 -50.73 25.80 67.56
C GLN A 879 -50.21 24.66 68.41
N ALA A 880 -50.01 23.47 67.83
CA ALA A 880 -49.70 22.27 68.55
C ALA A 880 -48.19 22.22 68.89
N THR A 881 -47.85 21.70 70.10
CA THR A 881 -46.49 21.51 70.55
C THR A 881 -45.82 20.32 69.77
N PRO A 882 -44.74 20.58 68.99
CA PRO A 882 -44.06 19.51 68.30
C PRO A 882 -43.39 18.52 69.22
N THR A 883 -43.40 17.21 68.93
CA THR A 883 -42.88 16.22 69.86
C THR A 883 -42.21 15.02 69.17
N ARG A 884 -41.17 14.53 69.77
CA ARG A 884 -40.53 13.23 69.42
C ARG A 884 -41.18 12.05 70.17
N LYS A 885 -41.89 12.37 71.25
CA LYS A 885 -42.54 11.39 72.13
C LYS A 885 -43.97 11.10 71.68
N VAL A 886 -44.57 10.13 72.28
CA VAL A 886 -45.94 9.77 71.99
C VAL A 886 -46.88 10.96 72.24
N ARG A 887 -46.60 11.75 73.25
CA ARG A 887 -47.29 13.01 73.60
C ARG A 887 -46.26 14.08 74.03
N PRO A 888 -46.54 15.35 73.89
CA PRO A 888 -45.68 16.41 74.46
C PRO A 888 -45.66 16.35 75.94
N ASP A 889 -44.62 16.89 76.57
CA ASP A 889 -44.49 16.98 78.03
C ASP A 889 -45.65 17.92 78.58
N GLY A 890 -46.45 17.45 79.57
CA GLY A 890 -47.55 18.20 80.08
C GLY A 890 -48.97 17.82 79.55
N HIS A 891 -49.02 17.06 78.44
CA HIS A 891 -50.31 16.54 77.94
C HIS A 891 -50.54 15.09 78.37
N ARG A 892 -51.51 14.92 79.27
CA ARG A 892 -51.92 13.58 79.76
C ARG A 892 -52.87 12.87 78.80
#